data_98b2b10450a6b1b43aed563e249af13f
#
_entry.id   98b2b10450a6b1b43aed563e249af13f
#
_cell.length_a   1.000
_cell.length_b   1.000
_cell.length_c   1.000
_cell.angle_alpha   90.00
_cell.angle_beta   90.00
_cell.angle_gamma   90.00
#
_symmetry.space_group_name_H-M   'P 1'
#
loop_
_entity.id
_entity.type
_entity.pdbx_description
1 polymer ?
#
loop_
_entity_poly.entity_id
_entity_poly.type
_entity_poly.pdbx_seq_one_letter_code
_entity_poly.pdbx_strand_id
1 'polypeptide(L)'
;MSLQIAQAAVDDATIHFDKLYSYCIPPRLNDKVWPGSMVLVPFGRGNKPRMAVVLSVAELPEDADTQKLKTLYDATPAEARLTPDLLELVRFLKDRTFCTWFEAVKAVIPYGAQYRAAMENGRPVMQNRLSRSTERLYTLAGELPAKPKPGPRQLAAMEALSTGPKTARQLDEAGISKATLDTLCKKGVLTVAEQDKLLDLFADIPFDPQPLTLSEEQQKAFAALLPDLEDDKPHAALLHGVTGSGKTVVFLKLIERTLELGRRALVLVPEISLTPQMIRRLKSTFGSRLAVQHSALNNTERLLQWRMIQQGNADIVVGTRSAVFSPLQNLGLIIVDEEQEHTYQSESAPRYDAHDIAKKRAVMENALLVFASATPLTETYHAAQSGKLKLVTLTQRYGGCPLPSVDFIDMRAELTAGNPREISRRLARELQENLDNGEQSILLLNRRGYRTIGMCTDCGHVLKCPNCSVPLVYHKPQQALMCHHCGHTVHPLPTLCPECGGKIHYSGFGTQRVEEELAELLPSARILRMDQDSTGKKNAHETMLAQFARHEYDILLGTQMVAKGLDFEKVTLVGVLGIDSLLFGQGFRAYESVFSLVTQVIGRGGRAALPGRALIQTAVPDHPVLQLAAAQDYEAYYREEITFRKFGLYPPFCAFCVIGFVGAQEGAVLIAAQRFGSLLAERAAQRPGLPLRILGPVPMNITMLNGKFRYKLTLKCRNDTAFRTLLRETLDAYAKEKLPQKASVIVDFNSDGDL
;
A
#
# COMPACT_ATOMS: atom_id res chain seq x y z
N MET A 1 -18.17 -44.90 -2.14
CA MET A 1 -17.82 -43.45 -2.09
C MET A 1 -16.82 -43.20 -3.18
N SER A 2 -17.12 -42.33 -4.12
CA SER A 2 -16.18 -41.95 -5.18
C SER A 2 -14.93 -41.32 -4.58
N LEU A 3 -13.77 -41.75 -5.03
CA LEU A 3 -12.49 -41.13 -4.65
C LEU A 3 -12.43 -39.71 -5.23
N GLN A 4 -12.07 -38.76 -4.41
CA GLN A 4 -11.94 -37.35 -4.81
C GLN A 4 -10.48 -36.94 -4.95
N ILE A 5 -10.21 -36.05 -5.91
CA ILE A 5 -8.89 -35.45 -6.18
C ILE A 5 -8.93 -33.96 -5.91
N ALA A 6 -7.95 -33.46 -5.16
CA ALA A 6 -7.67 -32.04 -5.02
C ALA A 6 -6.58 -31.60 -6.00
N GLN A 7 -6.83 -30.53 -6.75
CA GLN A 7 -5.81 -29.80 -7.49
C GLN A 7 -5.27 -28.69 -6.58
N ALA A 8 -4.01 -28.79 -6.18
CA ALA A 8 -3.45 -27.93 -5.16
C ALA A 8 -2.18 -27.21 -5.62
N ALA A 9 -2.07 -25.94 -5.24
CA ALA A 9 -0.87 -25.11 -5.39
C ALA A 9 0.01 -25.29 -4.14
N VAL A 10 1.27 -25.70 -4.33
CA VAL A 10 2.19 -26.06 -3.24
C VAL A 10 3.13 -24.89 -2.92
N ASP A 11 3.36 -24.64 -1.62
CA ASP A 11 4.31 -23.63 -1.15
C ASP A 11 5.76 -23.97 -1.55
N ASP A 12 6.60 -22.94 -1.72
CA ASP A 12 8.00 -23.03 -2.17
C ASP A 12 8.19 -23.61 -3.59
N ALA A 13 7.13 -23.68 -4.39
CA ALA A 13 7.29 -23.97 -5.81
C ALA A 13 7.98 -22.80 -6.51
N THR A 14 9.08 -23.06 -7.21
CA THR A 14 9.69 -22.05 -8.09
C THR A 14 8.86 -21.88 -9.35
N ILE A 15 9.00 -20.76 -10.05
CA ILE A 15 8.23 -20.45 -11.29
C ILE A 15 8.25 -21.63 -12.28
N HIS A 16 9.37 -22.36 -12.38
CA HIS A 16 9.53 -23.53 -13.27
C HIS A 16 8.70 -24.75 -12.87
N PHE A 17 8.35 -24.87 -11.59
CA PHE A 17 7.56 -25.97 -11.04
C PHE A 17 6.18 -25.49 -10.52
N ASP A 18 5.81 -24.26 -10.87
CA ASP A 18 4.57 -23.64 -10.43
C ASP A 18 3.39 -24.12 -11.26
N LYS A 19 2.94 -25.33 -10.95
CA LYS A 19 1.74 -25.96 -11.52
C LYS A 19 0.85 -26.48 -10.40
N LEU A 20 -0.39 -26.81 -10.74
CA LEU A 20 -1.28 -27.51 -9.84
C LEU A 20 -0.89 -28.98 -9.78
N TYR A 21 -0.83 -29.52 -8.57
CA TYR A 21 -0.51 -30.92 -8.31
C TYR A 21 -1.77 -31.64 -7.83
N SER A 22 -1.96 -32.85 -8.35
CA SER A 22 -3.11 -33.71 -8.00
C SER A 22 -2.79 -34.55 -6.78
N TYR A 23 -3.70 -34.53 -5.79
CA TYR A 23 -3.61 -35.33 -4.57
C TYR A 23 -4.93 -36.04 -4.31
N CYS A 24 -4.88 -37.31 -3.88
CA CYS A 24 -6.07 -38.01 -3.39
C CYS A 24 -6.53 -37.43 -2.07
N ILE A 25 -7.82 -37.23 -1.91
CA ILE A 25 -8.45 -36.82 -0.66
C ILE A 25 -8.79 -38.12 0.10
N PRO A 26 -8.21 -38.36 1.28
CA PRO A 26 -8.57 -39.56 2.06
C PRO A 26 -9.99 -39.41 2.63
N PRO A 27 -10.77 -40.51 2.80
CA PRO A 27 -12.17 -40.46 3.24
C PRO A 27 -12.41 -39.63 4.50
N ARG A 28 -11.47 -39.63 5.44
CA ARG A 28 -11.53 -38.83 6.69
C ARG A 28 -11.48 -37.33 6.48
N LEU A 29 -11.11 -36.84 5.29
CA LEU A 29 -10.98 -35.42 4.93
C LEU A 29 -12.02 -34.98 3.88
N ASN A 30 -12.89 -35.85 3.37
CA ASN A 30 -13.87 -35.50 2.34
C ASN A 30 -14.74 -34.31 2.73
N ASP A 31 -15.15 -34.23 3.99
CA ASP A 31 -16.00 -33.13 4.51
C ASP A 31 -15.21 -31.88 4.90
N LYS A 32 -13.87 -31.90 4.77
CA LYS A 32 -12.98 -30.81 5.16
C LYS A 32 -12.27 -30.14 3.98
N VAL A 33 -12.17 -30.83 2.84
CA VAL A 33 -11.40 -30.37 1.68
C VAL A 33 -12.32 -29.84 0.61
N TRP A 34 -12.24 -28.53 0.39
CA TRP A 34 -13.01 -27.78 -0.60
C TRP A 34 -12.07 -26.82 -1.36
N PRO A 35 -12.45 -26.27 -2.50
CA PRO A 35 -11.72 -25.16 -3.09
C PRO A 35 -11.51 -24.04 -2.06
N GLY A 36 -10.27 -23.55 -1.91
CA GLY A 36 -9.88 -22.58 -0.89
C GLY A 36 -9.34 -23.17 0.42
N SER A 37 -9.47 -24.49 0.66
CA SER A 37 -8.90 -25.12 1.85
C SER A 37 -7.37 -25.12 1.79
N MET A 38 -6.72 -24.76 2.90
CA MET A 38 -5.29 -25.02 3.08
C MET A 38 -5.10 -26.47 3.50
N VAL A 39 -4.16 -27.16 2.89
CA VAL A 39 -3.89 -28.59 3.13
C VAL A 39 -2.42 -28.86 3.31
N LEU A 40 -2.09 -29.94 4.00
CA LEU A 40 -0.74 -30.43 4.16
C LEU A 40 -0.52 -31.61 3.19
N VAL A 41 0.52 -31.49 2.35
CA VAL A 41 0.78 -32.44 1.25
C VAL A 41 2.19 -33.01 1.31
N PRO A 42 2.40 -34.26 0.85
CA PRO A 42 3.73 -34.79 0.57
C PRO A 42 4.27 -34.23 -0.75
N PHE A 43 5.41 -33.55 -0.73
CA PHE A 43 5.99 -32.93 -1.93
C PHE A 43 7.42 -33.44 -2.23
N GLY A 44 7.74 -33.52 -3.53
CA GLY A 44 9.03 -33.97 -4.01
C GLY A 44 9.30 -35.48 -3.84
N ARG A 45 10.51 -35.94 -4.18
CA ARG A 45 10.90 -37.37 -4.09
C ARG A 45 10.94 -37.87 -2.65
N GLY A 46 11.24 -37.01 -1.69
CA GLY A 46 11.34 -37.35 -0.26
C GLY A 46 10.05 -37.16 0.53
N ASN A 47 8.91 -36.94 -0.10
CA ASN A 47 7.59 -36.71 0.54
C ASN A 47 7.63 -35.69 1.70
N LYS A 48 8.43 -34.62 1.56
CA LYS A 48 8.53 -33.56 2.58
C LYS A 48 7.16 -32.91 2.77
N PRO A 49 6.69 -32.75 4.01
CA PRO A 49 5.43 -32.04 4.27
C PRO A 49 5.52 -30.59 3.81
N ARG A 50 4.56 -30.16 3.00
CA ARG A 50 4.43 -28.79 2.50
C ARG A 50 2.99 -28.31 2.62
N MET A 51 2.83 -27.02 2.87
CA MET A 51 1.52 -26.37 2.78
C MET A 51 1.12 -26.24 1.33
N ALA A 52 -0.17 -26.41 1.07
CA ALA A 52 -0.76 -26.18 -0.25
C ALA A 52 -2.15 -25.57 -0.09
N VAL A 53 -2.66 -24.94 -1.16
CA VAL A 53 -4.04 -24.44 -1.24
C VAL A 53 -4.75 -25.16 -2.37
N VAL A 54 -5.93 -25.69 -2.06
CA VAL A 54 -6.79 -26.41 -3.01
C VAL A 54 -7.48 -25.39 -3.92
N LEU A 55 -7.31 -25.51 -5.24
CA LEU A 55 -7.94 -24.64 -6.23
C LEU A 55 -9.21 -25.24 -6.82
N SER A 56 -9.26 -26.57 -6.89
CA SER A 56 -10.44 -27.31 -7.34
C SER A 56 -10.45 -28.72 -6.75
N VAL A 57 -11.64 -29.28 -6.65
CA VAL A 57 -11.89 -30.67 -6.26
C VAL A 57 -12.72 -31.33 -7.37
N ALA A 58 -12.36 -32.52 -7.76
CA ALA A 58 -13.07 -33.30 -8.78
C ALA A 58 -13.17 -34.77 -8.34
N GLU A 59 -14.16 -35.48 -8.85
CA GLU A 59 -14.23 -36.94 -8.70
C GLU A 59 -13.16 -37.62 -9.54
N LEU A 60 -12.59 -38.69 -9.02
CA LEU A 60 -11.61 -39.49 -9.75
C LEU A 60 -12.34 -40.32 -10.80
N PRO A 61 -11.91 -40.27 -12.08
CA PRO A 61 -12.41 -41.21 -13.10
C PRO A 61 -12.13 -42.64 -12.69
N GLU A 62 -13.06 -43.57 -12.99
CA GLU A 62 -12.96 -45.00 -12.59
C GLU A 62 -11.71 -45.70 -13.15
N ASP A 63 -11.20 -45.21 -14.28
CA ASP A 63 -10.02 -45.71 -15.01
C ASP A 63 -8.70 -45.04 -14.62
N ALA A 64 -8.70 -44.12 -13.63
CA ALA A 64 -7.51 -43.38 -13.23
C ALA A 64 -6.50 -44.25 -12.48
N ASP A 65 -5.22 -44.17 -12.87
CA ASP A 65 -4.11 -44.82 -12.18
C ASP A 65 -3.84 -44.17 -10.81
N THR A 66 -4.47 -44.68 -9.77
CA THR A 66 -4.38 -44.16 -8.38
C THR A 66 -3.01 -44.42 -7.74
N GLN A 67 -2.19 -45.38 -8.26
CA GLN A 67 -0.91 -45.73 -7.66
C GLN A 67 0.13 -44.60 -7.77
N LYS A 68 -0.05 -43.68 -8.70
CA LYS A 68 0.84 -42.50 -8.88
C LYS A 68 0.42 -41.27 -8.11
N LEU A 69 -0.79 -41.26 -7.52
CA LEU A 69 -1.29 -40.12 -6.78
C LEU A 69 -0.93 -40.19 -5.30
N LYS A 70 -0.35 -39.11 -4.78
CA LYS A 70 -0.07 -38.97 -3.34
C LYS A 70 -1.32 -38.53 -2.60
N THR A 71 -1.43 -38.91 -1.33
CA THR A 71 -2.58 -38.60 -0.48
C THR A 71 -2.29 -37.39 0.43
N LEU A 72 -3.28 -36.52 0.65
CA LEU A 72 -3.20 -35.40 1.60
C LEU A 72 -2.93 -35.93 3.02
N TYR A 73 -2.07 -35.23 3.75
CA TYR A 73 -1.83 -35.51 5.16
C TYR A 73 -2.93 -34.96 6.05
N ASP A 74 -3.31 -33.69 5.86
CA ASP A 74 -4.27 -32.98 6.70
C ASP A 74 -4.89 -31.79 5.96
N ALA A 75 -5.98 -31.22 6.53
CA ALA A 75 -6.67 -30.04 6.01
C ALA A 75 -7.09 -29.09 7.15
N THR A 76 -7.13 -27.79 6.88
CA THR A 76 -7.62 -26.78 7.82
C THR A 76 -9.12 -26.94 8.09
N PRO A 77 -9.60 -26.43 9.27
CA PRO A 77 -11.03 -26.28 9.52
C PRO A 77 -11.71 -25.39 8.46
N ALA A 78 -13.01 -25.56 8.30
CA ALA A 78 -13.81 -24.84 7.30
C ALA A 78 -13.71 -23.30 7.45
N GLU A 79 -13.61 -22.80 8.67
CA GLU A 79 -13.52 -21.36 8.98
C GLU A 79 -12.22 -20.72 8.49
N ALA A 80 -11.18 -21.51 8.26
CA ALA A 80 -9.89 -21.02 7.74
C ALA A 80 -9.80 -21.07 6.20
N ARG A 81 -10.89 -21.44 5.51
CA ARG A 81 -10.95 -21.55 4.06
C ARG A 81 -11.01 -20.18 3.41
N LEU A 82 -10.33 -20.01 2.27
CA LEU A 82 -10.54 -18.88 1.39
C LEU A 82 -11.98 -18.91 0.82
N THR A 83 -12.63 -17.76 0.84
CA THR A 83 -13.93 -17.62 0.17
C THR A 83 -13.77 -17.76 -1.36
N PRO A 84 -14.83 -18.13 -2.10
CA PRO A 84 -14.77 -18.20 -3.56
C PRO A 84 -14.25 -16.92 -4.22
N ASP A 85 -14.62 -15.75 -3.69
CA ASP A 85 -14.20 -14.45 -4.21
C ASP A 85 -12.69 -14.24 -4.04
N LEU A 86 -12.15 -14.56 -2.84
CA LEU A 86 -10.72 -14.49 -2.60
C LEU A 86 -9.92 -15.49 -3.46
N LEU A 87 -10.50 -16.66 -3.70
CA LEU A 87 -9.88 -17.65 -4.59
C LEU A 87 -9.85 -17.17 -6.04
N GLU A 88 -10.88 -16.46 -6.49
CA GLU A 88 -10.91 -15.81 -7.81
C GLU A 88 -9.85 -14.69 -7.90
N LEU A 89 -9.67 -13.92 -6.82
CA LEU A 89 -8.59 -12.92 -6.76
C LEU A 89 -7.19 -13.57 -6.82
N VAL A 90 -6.99 -14.75 -6.21
CA VAL A 90 -5.75 -15.53 -6.36
C VAL A 90 -5.49 -15.88 -7.82
N ARG A 91 -6.53 -16.36 -8.55
CA ARG A 91 -6.43 -16.65 -9.99
C ARG A 91 -6.11 -15.42 -10.81
N PHE A 92 -6.79 -14.30 -10.49
CA PHE A 92 -6.56 -13.02 -11.16
C PHE A 92 -5.13 -12.51 -10.96
N LEU A 93 -4.62 -12.55 -9.72
CA LEU A 93 -3.24 -12.18 -9.40
C LEU A 93 -2.25 -13.04 -10.20
N LYS A 94 -2.42 -14.36 -10.18
CA LYS A 94 -1.57 -15.29 -10.91
C LYS A 94 -1.49 -14.98 -12.40
N ASP A 95 -2.63 -14.65 -13.01
CA ASP A 95 -2.68 -14.32 -14.44
C ASP A 95 -2.06 -12.95 -14.75
N ARG A 96 -2.26 -11.96 -13.88
CA ARG A 96 -1.88 -10.57 -14.12
C ARG A 96 -0.43 -10.27 -13.79
N THR A 97 0.13 -10.88 -12.74
CA THR A 97 1.44 -10.49 -12.20
C THR A 97 2.54 -11.51 -12.48
N PHE A 98 2.24 -12.62 -13.15
CA PHE A 98 3.20 -13.71 -13.44
C PHE A 98 3.89 -14.27 -12.18
N CYS A 99 3.30 -14.10 -11.02
CA CYS A 99 3.77 -14.69 -9.76
C CYS A 99 3.49 -16.19 -9.69
N THR A 100 4.02 -16.87 -8.68
CA THR A 100 3.61 -18.25 -8.39
C THR A 100 2.22 -18.28 -7.75
N TRP A 101 1.54 -19.44 -7.84
CA TRP A 101 0.24 -19.61 -7.20
C TRP A 101 0.27 -19.29 -5.72
N PHE A 102 1.33 -19.77 -5.03
CA PHE A 102 1.42 -19.58 -3.59
C PHE A 102 1.83 -18.16 -3.18
N GLU A 103 2.57 -17.43 -4.01
CA GLU A 103 2.78 -15.98 -3.83
C GLU A 103 1.46 -15.23 -3.90
N ALA A 104 0.59 -15.56 -4.87
CA ALA A 104 -0.75 -14.98 -4.94
C ALA A 104 -1.58 -15.28 -3.68
N VAL A 105 -1.55 -16.51 -3.18
CA VAL A 105 -2.23 -16.90 -1.93
C VAL A 105 -1.67 -16.12 -0.74
N LYS A 106 -0.35 -16.00 -0.61
CA LYS A 106 0.29 -15.24 0.49
C LYS A 106 -0.04 -13.75 0.47
N ALA A 107 -0.31 -13.18 -0.69
CA ALA A 107 -0.74 -11.78 -0.79
C ALA A 107 -2.18 -11.59 -0.29
N VAL A 108 -3.04 -12.56 -0.55
CA VAL A 108 -4.46 -12.51 -0.17
C VAL A 108 -4.68 -12.82 1.31
N ILE A 109 -3.90 -13.74 1.89
CA ILE A 109 -4.06 -14.17 3.30
C ILE A 109 -3.03 -13.47 4.20
N PRO A 110 -3.43 -12.77 5.27
CA PRO A 110 -2.47 -12.17 6.20
C PRO A 110 -1.63 -13.25 6.89
N TYR A 111 -0.37 -12.89 7.22
CA TYR A 111 0.61 -13.82 7.80
C TYR A 111 0.08 -14.62 8.98
N GLY A 112 -0.67 -13.99 9.88
CA GLY A 112 -1.23 -14.63 11.07
C GLY A 112 -2.31 -15.67 10.79
N ALA A 113 -3.01 -15.57 9.66
CA ALA A 113 -4.01 -16.55 9.23
C ALA A 113 -3.40 -17.73 8.45
N GLN A 114 -2.10 -17.66 8.14
CA GLN A 114 -1.38 -18.75 7.46
C GLN A 114 -1.05 -19.88 8.43
N TYR A 115 -0.98 -21.10 7.87
CA TYR A 115 -0.53 -22.29 8.57
C TYR A 115 0.90 -22.65 8.13
N ARG A 116 1.58 -23.44 8.97
CA ARG A 116 2.88 -24.04 8.65
C ARG A 116 2.86 -25.53 8.88
N ALA A 117 3.68 -26.26 8.15
CA ALA A 117 3.94 -27.67 8.41
C ALA A 117 4.81 -27.81 9.68
N ALA A 118 4.41 -28.72 10.57
CA ALA A 118 5.14 -29.10 11.77
C ALA A 118 5.16 -30.62 11.90
N MET A 119 5.98 -31.15 12.80
CA MET A 119 6.03 -32.58 13.13
C MET A 119 5.66 -32.76 14.60
N GLU A 120 4.62 -33.52 14.87
CA GLU A 120 4.21 -33.91 16.24
C GLU A 120 4.15 -35.45 16.34
N ASN A 121 4.86 -36.00 17.29
CA ASN A 121 4.93 -37.45 17.50
C ASN A 121 5.26 -38.25 16.22
N GLY A 122 6.17 -37.71 15.39
CA GLY A 122 6.57 -38.35 14.12
C GLY A 122 5.55 -38.23 12.97
N ARG A 123 4.44 -37.52 13.16
CA ARG A 123 3.43 -37.30 12.15
C ARG A 123 3.43 -35.83 11.66
N PRO A 124 3.25 -35.58 10.36
CA PRO A 124 3.13 -34.23 9.87
C PRO A 124 1.76 -33.66 10.27
N VAL A 125 1.77 -32.46 10.87
CA VAL A 125 0.58 -31.73 11.33
C VAL A 125 0.61 -30.29 10.84
N MET A 126 -0.54 -29.66 10.84
CA MET A 126 -0.69 -28.23 10.52
C MET A 126 -0.73 -27.42 11.81
N GLN A 127 0.10 -26.39 11.87
CA GLN A 127 0.16 -25.47 13.00
C GLN A 127 -0.15 -24.04 12.51
N ASN A 128 -0.99 -23.31 13.25
CA ASN A 128 -1.16 -21.88 13.03
C ASN A 128 0.17 -21.16 13.23
N ARG A 129 0.48 -20.17 12.40
CA ARG A 129 1.67 -19.35 12.58
C ARG A 129 1.61 -18.47 13.82
N LEU A 130 0.39 -18.11 14.26
CA LEU A 130 0.16 -17.42 15.53
C LEU A 130 -0.80 -18.23 16.41
N SER A 131 -0.57 -18.21 17.72
CA SER A 131 -1.51 -18.75 18.68
C SER A 131 -2.83 -17.97 18.63
N ARG A 132 -3.96 -18.66 18.76
CA ARG A 132 -5.27 -18.03 18.88
C ARG A 132 -5.30 -17.21 20.17
N SER A 133 -5.67 -15.94 20.07
CA SER A 133 -6.05 -15.14 21.22
C SER A 133 -7.54 -15.32 21.42
N THR A 134 -7.92 -16.23 22.31
CA THR A 134 -9.32 -16.51 22.65
C THR A 134 -9.68 -15.86 23.98
N GLU A 135 -10.95 -15.52 24.14
CA GLU A 135 -11.56 -15.14 25.38
C GLU A 135 -12.74 -16.05 25.70
N ARG A 136 -13.04 -16.19 26.98
CA ARG A 136 -14.17 -17.00 27.43
C ARG A 136 -15.47 -16.19 27.39
N LEU A 137 -16.44 -16.70 26.66
CA LEU A 137 -17.80 -16.19 26.60
C LEU A 137 -18.69 -17.03 27.51
N TYR A 138 -19.34 -16.41 28.44
CA TYR A 138 -20.26 -17.07 29.37
C TYR A 138 -21.70 -16.85 28.95
N THR A 139 -22.47 -17.93 28.91
CA THR A 139 -23.88 -17.92 28.51
C THR A 139 -24.71 -18.64 29.58
N LEU A 140 -25.87 -18.11 29.87
CA LEU A 140 -26.83 -18.76 30.76
C LEU A 140 -27.36 -20.05 30.07
N ALA A 141 -27.21 -21.17 30.78
CA ALA A 141 -27.63 -22.49 30.28
C ALA A 141 -28.68 -23.15 31.18
N GLY A 142 -28.89 -22.64 32.38
CA GLY A 142 -29.87 -23.22 33.32
C GLY A 142 -30.23 -22.25 34.46
N GLU A 143 -31.16 -22.69 35.32
CA GLU A 143 -31.58 -21.97 36.51
C GLU A 143 -30.71 -22.33 37.72
N LEU A 144 -30.63 -21.42 38.68
CA LEU A 144 -29.96 -21.70 39.93
C LEU A 144 -30.74 -22.74 40.73
N PRO A 145 -30.06 -23.76 41.31
CA PRO A 145 -30.69 -24.70 42.18
C PRO A 145 -31.27 -23.98 43.43
N ALA A 146 -32.50 -24.34 43.79
CA ALA A 146 -33.19 -23.73 44.90
C ALA A 146 -32.51 -23.98 46.25
N LYS A 147 -31.69 -25.00 46.39
CA LYS A 147 -30.91 -25.36 47.62
C LYS A 147 -29.48 -25.77 47.24
N PRO A 148 -28.44 -25.20 47.87
CA PRO A 148 -28.50 -24.09 48.85
C PRO A 148 -28.87 -22.77 48.18
N LYS A 149 -29.45 -21.81 48.90
CA LYS A 149 -29.83 -20.49 48.38
C LYS A 149 -28.66 -19.82 47.69
N PRO A 150 -28.87 -19.28 46.47
CA PRO A 150 -27.80 -18.61 45.74
C PRO A 150 -27.30 -17.37 46.51
N GLY A 151 -25.99 -17.19 46.54
CA GLY A 151 -25.39 -16.02 47.17
C GLY A 151 -25.56 -14.76 46.31
N PRO A 152 -25.47 -13.55 46.93
CA PRO A 152 -25.68 -12.28 46.24
C PRO A 152 -24.83 -12.13 44.95
N ARG A 153 -23.57 -12.60 44.96
CA ARG A 153 -22.67 -12.55 43.79
C ARG A 153 -23.09 -13.47 42.66
N GLN A 154 -23.75 -14.61 42.95
CA GLN A 154 -24.25 -15.53 41.94
C GLN A 154 -25.51 -14.95 41.28
N LEU A 155 -26.38 -14.28 42.06
CA LEU A 155 -27.55 -13.58 41.50
C LEU A 155 -27.13 -12.43 40.61
N ALA A 156 -26.17 -11.62 41.02
CA ALA A 156 -25.63 -10.50 40.21
C ALA A 156 -25.02 -11.03 38.88
N ALA A 157 -24.35 -12.17 38.91
CA ALA A 157 -23.81 -12.79 37.68
C ALA A 157 -24.92 -13.23 36.71
N MET A 158 -26.02 -13.81 37.23
CA MET A 158 -27.16 -14.20 36.41
C MET A 158 -27.91 -13.01 35.85
N GLU A 159 -28.11 -11.99 36.65
CA GLU A 159 -28.74 -10.72 36.22
C GLU A 159 -27.91 -10.07 35.12
N ALA A 160 -26.60 -10.00 35.29
CA ALA A 160 -25.70 -9.50 34.25
C ALA A 160 -25.79 -10.29 32.93
N LEU A 161 -26.00 -11.63 33.01
CA LEU A 161 -26.09 -12.52 31.85
C LEU A 161 -27.51 -12.69 31.30
N SER A 162 -28.55 -12.20 31.98
CA SER A 162 -29.93 -12.25 31.49
C SER A 162 -30.15 -11.43 30.21
N THR A 163 -29.31 -10.42 30.00
CA THR A 163 -29.33 -9.56 28.79
C THR A 163 -28.57 -10.16 27.61
N GLY A 164 -27.97 -11.35 27.77
CA GLY A 164 -27.22 -12.06 26.73
C GLY A 164 -25.83 -12.54 27.16
N PRO A 165 -25.11 -13.26 26.30
CA PRO A 165 -23.77 -13.73 26.57
C PRO A 165 -22.79 -12.58 26.83
N LYS A 166 -21.86 -12.74 27.79
CA LYS A 166 -20.84 -11.75 28.13
C LYS A 166 -19.45 -12.38 28.27
N THR A 167 -18.42 -11.63 27.93
CA THR A 167 -17.04 -12.05 28.09
C THR A 167 -16.58 -11.99 29.54
N ALA A 168 -15.50 -12.72 29.86
CA ALA A 168 -14.89 -12.66 31.18
C ALA A 168 -14.55 -11.23 31.62
N ARG A 169 -14.08 -10.40 30.67
CA ARG A 169 -13.73 -9.00 30.92
C ARG A 169 -14.95 -8.15 31.25
N GLN A 170 -16.03 -8.25 30.48
CA GLN A 170 -17.28 -7.52 30.74
C GLN A 170 -17.90 -7.88 32.09
N LEU A 171 -17.75 -9.14 32.52
CA LEU A 171 -18.24 -9.60 33.84
C LEU A 171 -17.34 -9.12 34.99
N ASP A 172 -16.01 -9.04 34.75
CA ASP A 172 -15.07 -8.48 35.74
C ASP A 172 -15.29 -6.96 35.92
N GLU A 173 -15.52 -6.22 34.83
CA GLU A 173 -15.91 -4.80 34.86
C GLU A 173 -17.24 -4.58 35.59
N ALA A 174 -18.14 -5.55 35.56
CA ALA A 174 -19.38 -5.57 36.36
C ALA A 174 -19.18 -6.06 37.80
N GLY A 175 -17.95 -6.26 38.27
CA GLY A 175 -17.62 -6.69 39.62
C GLY A 175 -17.84 -8.19 39.91
N ILE A 176 -17.97 -9.02 38.84
CA ILE A 176 -18.20 -10.46 38.97
C ILE A 176 -16.89 -11.22 38.85
N SER A 177 -16.43 -11.81 39.95
CA SER A 177 -15.15 -12.51 39.99
C SER A 177 -15.15 -13.82 39.20
N LYS A 178 -13.99 -14.21 38.65
CA LYS A 178 -13.77 -15.47 37.97
C LYS A 178 -14.16 -16.69 38.81
N ALA A 179 -13.92 -16.67 40.12
CA ALA A 179 -14.28 -17.74 41.04
C ALA A 179 -15.81 -17.95 41.10
N THR A 180 -16.60 -16.88 41.01
CA THR A 180 -18.07 -16.95 40.93
C THR A 180 -18.50 -17.62 39.63
N LEU A 181 -17.89 -17.24 38.50
CA LEU A 181 -18.17 -17.81 37.18
C LEU A 181 -17.82 -19.30 37.11
N ASP A 182 -16.63 -19.68 37.58
CA ASP A 182 -16.18 -21.09 37.63
C ASP A 182 -17.13 -21.94 38.50
N THR A 183 -17.64 -21.37 39.59
CA THR A 183 -18.62 -22.05 40.45
C THR A 183 -19.97 -22.26 39.75
N LEU A 184 -20.46 -21.28 39.02
CA LEU A 184 -21.70 -21.37 38.25
C LEU A 184 -21.58 -22.34 37.06
N CYS A 185 -20.39 -22.39 36.42
CA CYS A 185 -20.12 -23.38 35.38
C CYS A 185 -20.12 -24.81 35.92
N LYS A 186 -19.50 -25.04 37.10
CA LYS A 186 -19.51 -26.35 37.75
C LYS A 186 -20.91 -26.79 38.16
N LYS A 187 -21.79 -25.88 38.44
CA LYS A 187 -23.21 -26.12 38.73
C LYS A 187 -24.08 -26.33 37.51
N GLY A 188 -23.54 -26.22 36.28
CA GLY A 188 -24.30 -26.33 35.03
C GLY A 188 -25.20 -25.12 34.74
N VAL A 189 -25.08 -24.02 35.48
CA VAL A 189 -25.88 -22.81 35.32
C VAL A 189 -25.35 -21.95 34.17
N LEU A 190 -24.05 -21.99 33.95
CA LEU A 190 -23.38 -21.30 32.85
C LEU A 190 -22.68 -22.30 31.93
N THR A 191 -22.76 -22.05 30.65
CA THR A 191 -21.87 -22.65 29.66
C THR A 191 -20.77 -21.68 29.30
N VAL A 192 -19.59 -22.22 28.99
CA VAL A 192 -18.40 -21.47 28.56
C VAL A 192 -18.06 -21.89 27.14
N ALA A 193 -18.05 -20.95 26.21
CA ALA A 193 -17.50 -21.12 24.89
C ALA A 193 -16.20 -20.28 24.77
N GLU A 194 -15.20 -20.81 24.07
CA GLU A 194 -14.07 -19.99 23.65
C GLU A 194 -14.43 -19.30 22.35
N GLN A 195 -14.37 -17.98 22.34
CA GLN A 195 -14.49 -17.17 21.12
C GLN A 195 -13.20 -16.44 20.84
N ASP A 196 -12.95 -16.10 19.58
CA ASP A 196 -11.82 -15.23 19.22
C ASP A 196 -12.03 -13.85 19.90
N LYS A 197 -10.96 -13.36 20.54
CA LYS A 197 -11.00 -12.05 21.19
C LYS A 197 -11.20 -10.97 20.13
N LEU A 198 -12.37 -10.34 20.13
CA LEU A 198 -12.62 -9.15 19.31
C LEU A 198 -11.79 -8.00 19.88
N LEU A 199 -10.78 -7.55 19.13
CA LEU A 199 -9.96 -6.42 19.52
C LEU A 199 -10.52 -5.17 18.84
N ASP A 200 -11.29 -4.39 19.57
CA ASP A 200 -11.59 -3.01 19.16
C ASP A 200 -10.35 -2.17 19.46
N LEU A 201 -9.54 -1.92 18.43
CA LEU A 201 -8.30 -1.15 18.53
C LEU A 201 -8.54 0.32 18.93
N PHE A 202 -9.79 0.78 18.87
CA PHE A 202 -10.20 2.16 19.05
C PHE A 202 -11.42 2.25 20.00
N ALA A 203 -11.49 1.37 20.98
CA ALA A 203 -12.58 1.32 21.97
C ALA A 203 -12.68 2.61 22.80
N ASP A 204 -11.60 3.38 22.89
CA ASP A 204 -11.52 4.66 23.56
C ASP A 204 -12.19 5.83 22.78
N ILE A 205 -12.53 5.60 21.50
CA ILE A 205 -13.20 6.60 20.69
C ILE A 205 -14.72 6.47 20.87
N PRO A 206 -15.38 7.49 21.43
CA PRO A 206 -16.82 7.45 21.63
C PRO A 206 -17.56 7.45 20.28
N PHE A 207 -18.69 6.75 20.24
CA PHE A 207 -19.65 6.87 19.16
C PHE A 207 -20.43 8.18 19.35
N ASP A 208 -20.22 9.12 18.45
CA ASP A 208 -20.85 10.44 18.46
C ASP A 208 -21.16 10.85 17.01
N PRO A 209 -22.23 10.30 16.43
CA PRO A 209 -22.59 10.56 15.05
C PRO A 209 -23.10 11.99 14.89
N GLN A 210 -22.26 12.83 14.31
CA GLN A 210 -22.67 14.18 13.92
C GLN A 210 -23.40 14.15 12.58
N PRO A 211 -24.45 14.98 12.39
CA PRO A 211 -25.14 15.08 11.12
C PRO A 211 -24.17 15.45 9.98
N LEU A 212 -24.14 14.65 8.93
CA LEU A 212 -23.31 14.93 7.77
C LEU A 212 -23.99 15.98 6.90
N THR A 213 -23.56 17.22 7.01
CA THR A 213 -24.06 18.33 6.18
C THR A 213 -23.21 18.49 4.95
N LEU A 214 -23.82 18.35 3.79
CA LEU A 214 -23.18 18.53 2.49
C LEU A 214 -23.34 19.99 2.01
N SER A 215 -22.31 20.56 1.40
CA SER A 215 -22.46 21.79 0.63
C SER A 215 -23.29 21.52 -0.64
N GLU A 216 -23.73 22.56 -1.33
CA GLU A 216 -24.53 22.42 -2.56
C GLU A 216 -23.79 21.59 -3.62
N GLU A 217 -22.49 21.83 -3.80
CA GLU A 217 -21.65 21.10 -4.75
C GLU A 217 -21.45 19.65 -4.36
N GLN A 218 -21.21 19.39 -3.06
CA GLN A 218 -21.11 18.03 -2.52
C GLN A 218 -22.43 17.27 -2.63
N GLN A 219 -23.58 17.97 -2.44
CA GLN A 219 -24.90 17.37 -2.64
C GLN A 219 -25.13 16.96 -4.09
N LYS A 220 -24.72 17.80 -5.06
CA LYS A 220 -24.78 17.48 -6.50
C LYS A 220 -23.89 16.27 -6.81
N ALA A 221 -22.67 16.22 -6.25
CA ALA A 221 -21.76 15.10 -6.42
C ALA A 221 -22.32 13.79 -5.86
N PHE A 222 -22.87 13.82 -4.65
CA PHE A 222 -23.54 12.68 -4.04
C PHE A 222 -24.73 12.20 -4.88
N ALA A 223 -25.63 13.13 -5.29
CA ALA A 223 -26.78 12.82 -6.12
C ALA A 223 -26.41 12.22 -7.48
N ALA A 224 -25.28 12.62 -8.04
CA ALA A 224 -24.77 12.04 -9.29
C ALA A 224 -24.29 10.58 -9.13
N LEU A 225 -23.73 10.22 -7.96
CA LEU A 225 -23.20 8.87 -7.69
C LEU A 225 -24.27 7.92 -7.14
N LEU A 226 -25.34 8.46 -6.56
CA LEU A 226 -26.37 7.68 -5.89
C LEU A 226 -27.05 6.63 -6.80
N PRO A 227 -27.46 6.92 -8.05
CA PRO A 227 -28.05 5.92 -8.93
C PRO A 227 -27.11 4.74 -9.21
N ASP A 228 -25.80 5.00 -9.34
CA ASP A 228 -24.80 3.96 -9.59
C ASP A 228 -24.53 3.11 -8.35
N LEU A 229 -24.73 3.65 -7.15
CA LEU A 229 -24.63 2.92 -5.89
C LEU A 229 -25.84 2.01 -5.66
N GLU A 230 -27.03 2.44 -6.08
CA GLU A 230 -28.29 1.73 -5.91
C GLU A 230 -28.57 0.72 -7.04
N ASP A 231 -27.86 0.81 -8.17
CA ASP A 231 -27.95 -0.17 -9.25
C ASP A 231 -27.23 -1.47 -8.90
N ASP A 232 -27.81 -2.58 -9.31
CA ASP A 232 -27.27 -3.94 -9.06
C ASP A 232 -26.28 -4.37 -10.16
N LYS A 233 -25.50 -3.40 -10.66
CA LYS A 233 -24.46 -3.55 -11.67
C LYS A 233 -23.13 -2.91 -11.23
N PRO A 234 -22.00 -3.39 -11.77
CA PRO A 234 -20.74 -2.76 -11.48
C PRO A 234 -20.63 -1.39 -12.15
N HIS A 235 -20.36 -0.36 -11.36
CA HIS A 235 -20.11 0.98 -11.83
C HIS A 235 -18.76 1.49 -11.36
N ALA A 236 -18.19 2.44 -12.09
CA ALA A 236 -16.97 3.12 -11.69
C ALA A 236 -17.01 4.61 -11.99
N ALA A 237 -16.54 5.40 -11.04
CA ALA A 237 -16.53 6.86 -11.14
C ALA A 237 -15.17 7.43 -10.69
N LEU A 238 -14.86 8.62 -11.20
CA LEU A 238 -13.79 9.49 -10.72
C LEU A 238 -14.41 10.72 -10.04
N LEU A 239 -14.18 10.86 -8.73
CA LEU A 239 -14.48 12.07 -7.99
C LEU A 239 -13.23 12.98 -8.00
N HIS A 240 -13.16 13.87 -8.97
CA HIS A 240 -12.10 14.87 -9.09
C HIS A 240 -12.48 16.10 -8.29
N GLY A 241 -11.75 16.40 -7.23
CA GLY A 241 -12.05 17.56 -6.39
C GLY A 241 -10.79 18.27 -5.93
N VAL A 242 -10.77 19.60 -6.03
CA VAL A 242 -9.62 20.41 -5.57
C VAL A 242 -9.23 20.07 -4.14
N THR A 243 -7.99 20.40 -3.75
CA THR A 243 -7.52 20.20 -2.38
C THR A 243 -8.41 20.96 -1.40
N GLY A 244 -8.92 20.26 -0.36
CA GLY A 244 -9.84 20.88 0.60
C GLY A 244 -11.29 21.01 0.14
N SER A 245 -11.71 20.39 -0.97
CA SER A 245 -13.13 20.39 -1.41
C SER A 245 -14.07 19.54 -0.53
N GLY A 246 -13.53 18.80 0.44
CA GLY A 246 -14.33 17.97 1.34
C GLY A 246 -14.79 16.65 0.74
N LYS A 247 -14.04 16.04 -0.19
CA LYS A 247 -14.30 14.69 -0.75
C LYS A 247 -14.67 13.67 0.32
N THR A 248 -14.01 13.74 1.49
CA THR A 248 -14.26 12.84 2.61
C THR A 248 -15.70 12.87 3.11
N VAL A 249 -16.38 14.03 3.08
CA VAL A 249 -17.80 14.13 3.52
C VAL A 249 -18.71 13.41 2.52
N VAL A 250 -18.42 13.50 1.23
CA VAL A 250 -19.12 12.75 0.19
C VAL A 250 -18.93 11.23 0.41
N PHE A 251 -17.70 10.79 0.76
CA PHE A 251 -17.44 9.38 1.09
C PHE A 251 -18.29 8.90 2.26
N LEU A 252 -18.30 9.67 3.36
CA LEU A 252 -19.08 9.32 4.55
C LEU A 252 -20.56 9.16 4.21
N LYS A 253 -21.10 10.04 3.33
CA LYS A 253 -22.50 9.96 2.90
C LYS A 253 -22.77 8.76 1.98
N LEU A 254 -21.83 8.40 1.09
CA LEU A 254 -21.93 7.19 0.28
C LEU A 254 -21.85 5.92 1.15
N ILE A 255 -20.97 5.90 2.17
CA ILE A 255 -20.87 4.79 3.12
C ILE A 255 -22.17 4.65 3.91
N GLU A 256 -22.71 5.73 4.46
CA GLU A 256 -23.99 5.75 5.16
C GLU A 256 -25.09 5.11 4.31
N ARG A 257 -25.23 5.55 3.05
CA ARG A 257 -26.23 4.99 2.12
C ARG A 257 -25.98 3.52 1.80
N THR A 258 -24.73 3.12 1.64
CA THR A 258 -24.35 1.71 1.40
C THR A 258 -24.82 0.81 2.55
N LEU A 259 -24.62 1.27 3.79
CA LEU A 259 -25.07 0.53 4.98
C LEU A 259 -26.59 0.47 5.09
N GLU A 260 -27.30 1.54 4.74
CA GLU A 260 -28.78 1.55 4.68
C GLU A 260 -29.32 0.52 3.67
N LEU A 261 -28.59 0.30 2.57
CA LEU A 261 -28.91 -0.74 1.58
C LEU A 261 -28.55 -2.16 2.04
N GLY A 262 -28.05 -2.32 3.29
CA GLY A 262 -27.60 -3.60 3.83
C GLY A 262 -26.33 -4.14 3.17
N ARG A 263 -25.59 -3.29 2.45
CA ARG A 263 -24.31 -3.63 1.79
C ARG A 263 -23.13 -3.09 2.61
N ARG A 264 -21.91 -3.49 2.27
CA ARG A 264 -20.68 -3.14 2.99
C ARG A 264 -19.76 -2.26 2.16
N ALA A 265 -18.87 -1.53 2.85
CA ALA A 265 -17.96 -0.58 2.22
C ALA A 265 -16.49 -0.91 2.48
N LEU A 266 -15.65 -0.76 1.46
CA LEU A 266 -14.20 -0.83 1.50
C LEU A 266 -13.61 0.52 1.14
N VAL A 267 -12.79 1.08 2.03
CA VAL A 267 -12.09 2.36 1.80
C VAL A 267 -10.59 2.10 1.78
N LEU A 268 -9.97 2.34 0.65
CA LEU A 268 -8.53 2.27 0.47
C LEU A 268 -7.95 3.67 0.59
N VAL A 269 -6.92 3.80 1.41
CA VAL A 269 -6.20 5.06 1.63
C VAL A 269 -4.69 4.80 1.54
N PRO A 270 -3.88 5.79 1.13
CA PRO A 270 -2.43 5.67 1.20
C PRO A 270 -1.95 5.46 2.66
N GLU A 271 -0.82 4.75 2.85
CA GLU A 271 -0.30 4.48 4.21
C GLU A 271 -0.14 5.74 5.06
N ILE A 272 0.27 6.84 4.44
CA ILE A 272 0.50 8.13 5.10
C ILE A 272 -0.83 8.84 5.43
N SER A 273 -1.88 8.58 4.67
CA SER A 273 -3.20 9.22 4.86
C SER A 273 -4.10 8.48 5.85
N LEU A 274 -3.74 7.25 6.24
CA LEU A 274 -4.45 6.51 7.28
C LEU A 274 -4.07 7.07 8.66
N THR A 275 -4.50 8.29 8.92
CA THR A 275 -4.23 8.98 10.17
C THR A 275 -5.22 8.55 11.25
N PRO A 276 -4.85 8.63 12.54
CA PRO A 276 -5.78 8.43 13.64
C PRO A 276 -6.99 9.36 13.56
N GLN A 277 -6.81 10.55 13.00
CA GLN A 277 -7.90 11.51 12.79
C GLN A 277 -8.97 10.98 11.83
N MET A 278 -8.55 10.37 10.71
CA MET A 278 -9.49 9.73 9.76
C MET A 278 -10.19 8.54 10.40
N ILE A 279 -9.44 7.69 11.10
CA ILE A 279 -10.00 6.54 11.82
C ILE A 279 -10.99 7.01 12.91
N ARG A 280 -10.62 8.02 13.69
CA ARG A 280 -11.52 8.62 14.69
C ARG A 280 -12.81 9.13 14.07
N ARG A 281 -12.71 9.83 12.95
CA ARG A 281 -13.88 10.35 12.23
C ARG A 281 -14.81 9.23 11.77
N LEU A 282 -14.26 8.17 11.16
CA LEU A 282 -15.05 7.00 10.76
C LEU A 282 -15.65 6.27 11.98
N LYS A 283 -14.86 6.09 13.03
CA LYS A 283 -15.29 5.41 14.25
C LYS A 283 -16.39 6.20 14.99
N SER A 284 -16.22 7.52 15.14
CA SER A 284 -17.26 8.36 15.77
C SER A 284 -18.56 8.38 14.96
N THR A 285 -18.47 8.32 13.61
CA THR A 285 -19.64 8.34 12.74
C THR A 285 -20.35 6.97 12.66
N PHE A 286 -19.61 5.86 12.55
CA PHE A 286 -20.17 4.54 12.26
C PHE A 286 -20.03 3.50 13.38
N GLY A 287 -19.37 3.84 14.47
CA GLY A 287 -19.31 2.97 15.66
C GLY A 287 -18.35 1.78 15.54
N SER A 288 -18.69 0.68 16.24
CA SER A 288 -17.79 -0.45 16.46
C SER A 288 -17.66 -1.43 15.28
N ARG A 289 -18.49 -1.31 14.25
CA ARG A 289 -18.45 -2.19 13.07
C ARG A 289 -17.43 -1.77 12.00
N LEU A 290 -16.42 -1.01 12.39
CA LEU A 290 -15.28 -0.58 11.59
C LEU A 290 -14.08 -1.49 11.83
N ALA A 291 -13.55 -2.11 10.79
CA ALA A 291 -12.26 -2.81 10.81
C ALA A 291 -11.17 -2.01 10.11
N VAL A 292 -9.94 -2.12 10.62
CA VAL A 292 -8.77 -1.39 10.10
C VAL A 292 -7.69 -2.36 9.66
N GLN A 293 -7.11 -2.15 8.46
CA GLN A 293 -6.06 -3.00 7.89
C GLN A 293 -4.89 -2.17 7.35
N HIS A 294 -3.75 -2.14 8.05
CA HIS A 294 -2.54 -1.43 7.61
C HIS A 294 -1.24 -2.09 8.10
N SER A 295 -0.11 -1.62 7.56
CA SER A 295 1.22 -2.19 7.82
C SER A 295 1.71 -2.01 9.28
N ALA A 296 1.30 -0.95 9.97
CA ALA A 296 1.69 -0.67 11.35
C ALA A 296 1.03 -1.59 12.41
N LEU A 297 -0.05 -2.30 12.05
CA LEU A 297 -0.64 -3.33 12.90
C LEU A 297 0.34 -4.51 13.05
N ASN A 298 0.50 -5.02 14.25
CA ASN A 298 1.22 -6.26 14.46
C ASN A 298 0.45 -7.48 13.89
N ASN A 299 1.12 -8.62 13.76
CA ASN A 299 0.51 -9.78 13.12
C ASN A 299 -0.73 -10.31 13.85
N THR A 300 -0.80 -10.18 15.19
CA THR A 300 -1.97 -10.57 15.99
C THR A 300 -3.14 -9.62 15.76
N GLU A 301 -2.89 -8.32 15.77
CA GLU A 301 -3.90 -7.29 15.47
C GLU A 301 -4.49 -7.50 14.07
N ARG A 302 -3.63 -7.73 13.05
CA ARG A 302 -4.08 -8.02 11.69
C ARG A 302 -4.95 -9.28 11.61
N LEU A 303 -4.57 -10.34 12.31
CA LEU A 303 -5.34 -11.57 12.36
C LEU A 303 -6.72 -11.35 12.98
N LEU A 304 -6.79 -10.61 14.09
CA LEU A 304 -8.06 -10.33 14.76
C LEU A 304 -8.99 -9.47 13.91
N GLN A 305 -8.45 -8.42 13.27
CA GLN A 305 -9.23 -7.61 12.31
C GLN A 305 -9.70 -8.42 11.11
N TRP A 306 -8.85 -9.29 10.55
CA TRP A 306 -9.23 -10.21 9.47
C TRP A 306 -10.39 -11.12 9.87
N ARG A 307 -10.34 -11.72 11.06
CA ARG A 307 -11.41 -12.57 11.57
C ARG A 307 -12.70 -11.80 11.83
N MET A 308 -12.59 -10.60 12.40
CA MET A 308 -13.74 -9.70 12.58
C MET A 308 -14.48 -9.48 11.25
N ILE A 309 -13.74 -9.22 10.16
CA ILE A 309 -14.30 -9.05 8.82
C ILE A 309 -14.93 -10.36 8.31
N GLN A 310 -14.18 -11.48 8.42
CA GLN A 310 -14.60 -12.78 7.92
C GLN A 310 -15.87 -13.30 8.61
N GLN A 311 -16.02 -13.02 9.90
CA GLN A 311 -17.20 -13.40 10.71
C GLN A 311 -18.40 -12.48 10.50
N GLY A 312 -18.26 -11.42 9.68
CA GLY A 312 -19.34 -10.46 9.42
C GLY A 312 -19.58 -9.45 10.53
N ASN A 313 -18.60 -9.29 11.44
CA ASN A 313 -18.66 -8.32 12.55
C ASN A 313 -18.17 -6.93 12.13
N ALA A 314 -17.79 -6.73 10.87
CA ALA A 314 -17.40 -5.44 10.29
C ALA A 314 -18.25 -5.16 9.05
N ASP A 315 -18.79 -3.96 8.96
CA ASP A 315 -19.52 -3.46 7.78
C ASP A 315 -18.67 -2.54 6.94
N ILE A 316 -17.67 -1.91 7.56
CA ILE A 316 -16.73 -1.00 6.90
C ILE A 316 -15.32 -1.52 7.16
N VAL A 317 -14.54 -1.60 6.09
CA VAL A 317 -13.09 -1.81 6.18
C VAL A 317 -12.38 -0.58 5.65
N VAL A 318 -11.50 0.00 6.46
CA VAL A 318 -10.57 1.03 6.02
C VAL A 318 -9.15 0.49 6.09
N GLY A 319 -8.36 0.75 5.08
CA GLY A 319 -6.97 0.30 5.13
C GLY A 319 -6.14 0.71 3.94
N THR A 320 -4.89 0.28 3.99
CA THR A 320 -3.93 0.55 2.93
C THR A 320 -4.06 -0.47 1.78
N ARG A 321 -3.19 -0.44 0.83
CA ARG A 321 -3.16 -1.32 -0.36
C ARG A 321 -3.64 -2.76 -0.11
N SER A 322 -3.15 -3.41 0.95
CA SER A 322 -3.49 -4.81 1.23
C SER A 322 -4.93 -5.03 1.71
N ALA A 323 -5.63 -3.98 2.16
CA ALA A 323 -7.02 -4.07 2.57
C ALA A 323 -7.96 -4.44 1.41
N VAL A 324 -7.51 -4.27 0.16
CA VAL A 324 -8.25 -4.70 -1.03
C VAL A 324 -8.58 -6.20 -1.04
N PHE A 325 -7.85 -7.02 -0.27
CA PHE A 325 -8.10 -8.46 -0.12
C PHE A 325 -8.96 -8.82 1.10
N SER A 326 -9.49 -7.86 1.83
CA SER A 326 -10.34 -8.13 3.01
C SER A 326 -11.55 -8.99 2.64
N PRO A 327 -11.88 -10.03 3.45
CA PRO A 327 -12.97 -10.98 3.17
C PRO A 327 -14.35 -10.38 3.48
N LEU A 328 -14.62 -9.17 2.99
CA LEU A 328 -15.93 -8.56 3.07
C LEU A 328 -16.92 -9.29 2.16
N GLN A 329 -18.05 -9.64 2.69
CA GLN A 329 -19.17 -10.20 1.93
C GLN A 329 -20.17 -9.07 1.61
N ASN A 330 -20.91 -9.20 0.51
CA ASN A 330 -21.93 -8.23 0.09
C ASN A 330 -21.39 -6.80 -0.04
N LEU A 331 -20.23 -6.66 -0.70
CA LEU A 331 -19.58 -5.38 -0.91
C LEU A 331 -20.37 -4.54 -1.92
N GLY A 332 -20.74 -3.31 -1.52
CA GLY A 332 -21.51 -2.38 -2.37
C GLY A 332 -20.73 -1.15 -2.82
N LEU A 333 -19.69 -0.81 -2.06
CA LEU A 333 -18.93 0.41 -2.31
C LEU A 333 -17.44 0.14 -2.09
N ILE A 334 -16.63 0.56 -3.06
CA ILE A 334 -15.16 0.60 -2.95
C ILE A 334 -14.73 2.04 -3.20
N ILE A 335 -14.04 2.66 -2.26
CA ILE A 335 -13.45 3.98 -2.40
C ILE A 335 -11.93 3.83 -2.42
N VAL A 336 -11.28 4.48 -3.39
CA VAL A 336 -9.82 4.61 -3.46
C VAL A 336 -9.49 6.08 -3.37
N ASP A 337 -9.12 6.53 -2.17
CA ASP A 337 -8.76 7.92 -1.91
C ASP A 337 -7.32 8.20 -2.31
N GLU A 338 -7.04 9.45 -2.76
CA GLU A 338 -5.73 9.86 -3.31
C GLU A 338 -5.20 8.81 -4.31
N GLU A 339 -6.02 8.45 -5.30
CA GLU A 339 -5.77 7.33 -6.21
C GLU A 339 -4.46 7.44 -7.00
N GLN A 340 -3.90 8.63 -7.14
CA GLN A 340 -2.62 8.87 -7.80
C GLN A 340 -1.41 8.38 -7.00
N GLU A 341 -1.61 7.92 -5.75
CA GLU A 341 -0.51 7.53 -4.89
C GLU A 341 0.16 6.24 -5.32
N HIS A 342 1.47 6.28 -5.50
CA HIS A 342 2.29 5.14 -5.90
C HIS A 342 2.23 3.96 -4.90
N THR A 343 1.86 4.21 -3.64
CA THR A 343 1.78 3.19 -2.60
C THR A 343 0.71 2.11 -2.85
N TYR A 344 -0.21 2.34 -3.80
CA TYR A 344 -1.16 1.32 -4.26
C TYR A 344 -0.52 0.24 -5.12
N GLN A 345 0.69 0.46 -5.61
CA GLN A 345 1.48 -0.54 -6.34
C GLN A 345 2.37 -1.34 -5.39
N SER A 346 2.44 -2.66 -5.60
CA SER A 346 3.31 -3.54 -4.80
C SER A 346 4.70 -3.64 -5.40
N GLU A 347 5.72 -3.24 -4.65
CA GLU A 347 7.12 -3.35 -5.06
C GLU A 347 7.68 -4.78 -4.94
N SER A 348 7.05 -5.64 -4.16
CA SER A 348 7.43 -7.05 -3.97
C SER A 348 6.46 -7.99 -4.67
N ALA A 349 6.88 -9.22 -4.93
CA ALA A 349 6.03 -10.24 -5.52
C ALA A 349 4.89 -10.67 -4.56
N PRO A 350 3.65 -10.80 -5.09
CA PRO A 350 3.21 -10.44 -6.43
C PRO A 350 3.17 -8.91 -6.60
N ARG A 351 3.67 -8.44 -7.74
CA ARG A 351 3.69 -7.00 -8.09
C ARG A 351 2.34 -6.58 -8.64
N TYR A 352 1.37 -6.38 -7.76
CA TYR A 352 0.01 -6.00 -8.12
C TYR A 352 -0.25 -4.50 -7.90
N ASP A 353 -1.23 -3.99 -8.61
CA ASP A 353 -1.83 -2.69 -8.38
C ASP A 353 -3.20 -2.87 -7.70
N ALA A 354 -3.43 -2.18 -6.59
CA ALA A 354 -4.69 -2.25 -5.86
C ALA A 354 -5.88 -1.72 -6.69
N HIS A 355 -5.65 -0.81 -7.64
CA HIS A 355 -6.69 -0.33 -8.56
C HIS A 355 -7.23 -1.47 -9.42
N ASP A 356 -6.35 -2.33 -9.97
CA ASP A 356 -6.77 -3.46 -10.78
C ASP A 356 -7.56 -4.49 -9.98
N ILE A 357 -7.14 -4.72 -8.72
CA ILE A 357 -7.89 -5.61 -7.81
C ILE A 357 -9.24 -5.00 -7.44
N ALA A 358 -9.28 -3.69 -7.15
CA ALA A 358 -10.53 -2.98 -6.82
C ALA A 358 -11.51 -3.01 -8.01
N LYS A 359 -11.04 -2.80 -9.25
CA LYS A 359 -11.84 -2.96 -10.48
C LYS A 359 -12.39 -4.38 -10.62
N LYS A 360 -11.52 -5.40 -10.40
CA LYS A 360 -11.94 -6.81 -10.46
C LYS A 360 -13.01 -7.10 -9.40
N ARG A 361 -12.84 -6.63 -8.16
CA ARG A 361 -13.81 -6.81 -7.08
C ARG A 361 -15.12 -6.10 -7.37
N ALA A 362 -15.09 -4.85 -7.85
CA ALA A 362 -16.30 -4.12 -8.21
C ALA A 362 -17.15 -4.89 -9.22
N VAL A 363 -16.50 -5.52 -10.23
CA VAL A 363 -17.19 -6.35 -11.22
C VAL A 363 -17.73 -7.63 -10.61
N MET A 364 -16.98 -8.28 -9.70
CA MET A 364 -17.42 -9.56 -9.10
C MET A 364 -18.59 -9.39 -8.14
N GLU A 365 -18.67 -8.25 -7.46
CA GLU A 365 -19.61 -8.01 -6.36
C GLU A 365 -20.69 -6.97 -6.73
N ASN A 366 -20.77 -6.54 -8.00
CA ASN A 366 -21.68 -5.50 -8.49
C ASN A 366 -21.62 -4.23 -7.63
N ALA A 367 -20.41 -3.78 -7.34
CA ALA A 367 -20.17 -2.64 -6.46
C ALA A 367 -19.87 -1.36 -7.26
N LEU A 368 -20.17 -0.20 -6.65
CA LEU A 368 -19.68 1.08 -7.11
C LEU A 368 -18.22 1.27 -6.68
N LEU A 369 -17.33 1.51 -7.65
CA LEU A 369 -15.94 1.89 -7.42
C LEU A 369 -15.77 3.38 -7.63
N VAL A 370 -15.32 4.10 -6.60
CA VAL A 370 -15.03 5.53 -6.65
C VAL A 370 -13.54 5.76 -6.49
N PHE A 371 -12.89 6.20 -7.55
CA PHE A 371 -11.56 6.80 -7.47
C PHE A 371 -11.68 8.25 -7.07
N ALA A 372 -10.86 8.73 -6.15
CA ALA A 372 -10.91 10.10 -5.70
C ALA A 372 -9.53 10.73 -5.63
N SER A 373 -9.41 11.94 -6.16
CA SER A 373 -8.16 12.68 -6.18
C SER A 373 -8.38 14.17 -6.46
N ALA A 374 -7.41 14.99 -6.02
CA ALA A 374 -7.27 16.37 -6.51
C ALA A 374 -6.42 16.42 -7.78
N THR A 375 -5.57 15.45 -7.97
CA THR A 375 -4.62 15.32 -9.09
C THR A 375 -4.67 13.88 -9.62
N PRO A 376 -5.76 13.46 -10.27
CA PRO A 376 -5.95 12.09 -10.74
C PRO A 376 -4.78 11.60 -11.59
N LEU A 377 -4.57 10.28 -11.65
CA LEU A 377 -3.70 9.70 -12.67
C LEU A 377 -4.21 10.06 -14.07
N THR A 378 -3.30 10.41 -14.96
CA THR A 378 -3.63 10.76 -16.36
C THR A 378 -4.46 9.65 -17.03
N GLU A 379 -4.21 8.38 -16.71
CA GLU A 379 -4.96 7.24 -17.22
C GLU A 379 -6.40 7.21 -16.69
N THR A 380 -6.59 7.46 -15.40
CA THR A 380 -7.93 7.48 -14.77
C THR A 380 -8.76 8.66 -15.30
N TYR A 381 -8.14 9.83 -15.39
CA TYR A 381 -8.82 11.02 -15.95
C TYR A 381 -9.14 10.84 -17.44
N HIS A 382 -8.22 10.24 -18.22
CA HIS A 382 -8.50 9.89 -19.62
C HIS A 382 -9.65 8.91 -19.77
N ALA A 383 -9.74 7.92 -18.89
CA ALA A 383 -10.86 6.98 -18.87
C ALA A 383 -12.20 7.69 -18.56
N ALA A 384 -12.18 8.67 -17.65
CA ALA A 384 -13.36 9.50 -17.34
C ALA A 384 -13.74 10.42 -18.52
N GLN A 385 -12.79 11.11 -19.14
CA GLN A 385 -13.03 11.94 -20.33
C GLN A 385 -13.53 11.13 -21.52
N SER A 386 -13.13 9.88 -21.66
CA SER A 386 -13.61 8.98 -22.73
C SER A 386 -14.93 8.25 -22.40
N GLY A 387 -15.59 8.59 -21.30
CA GLY A 387 -16.87 8.02 -20.88
C GLY A 387 -16.80 6.58 -20.34
N LYS A 388 -15.59 6.04 -20.09
CA LYS A 388 -15.41 4.73 -19.46
C LYS A 388 -15.62 4.75 -17.94
N LEU A 389 -15.44 5.91 -17.33
CA LEU A 389 -15.74 6.20 -15.93
C LEU A 389 -16.67 7.41 -15.90
N LYS A 390 -17.56 7.47 -14.91
CA LYS A 390 -18.34 8.68 -14.65
C LYS A 390 -17.43 9.73 -14.02
N LEU A 391 -17.38 10.94 -14.58
CA LEU A 391 -16.65 12.06 -13.99
C LEU A 391 -17.60 12.88 -13.12
N VAL A 392 -17.20 13.06 -11.85
CA VAL A 392 -17.87 13.95 -10.88
C VAL A 392 -16.84 14.93 -10.36
N THR A 393 -17.14 16.23 -10.38
CA THR A 393 -16.17 17.28 -10.03
C THR A 393 -16.62 18.07 -8.81
N LEU A 394 -15.64 18.48 -7.99
CA LEU A 394 -15.78 19.43 -6.89
C LEU A 394 -14.78 20.55 -7.11
N THR A 395 -15.25 21.71 -7.55
CA THR A 395 -14.39 22.82 -7.99
C THR A 395 -14.07 23.81 -6.89
N GLN A 396 -14.86 23.81 -5.80
CA GLN A 396 -14.71 24.76 -4.71
C GLN A 396 -14.10 24.13 -3.46
N ARG A 397 -13.27 24.91 -2.77
CA ARG A 397 -12.82 24.53 -1.42
C ARG A 397 -13.96 24.66 -0.41
N TYR A 398 -13.99 23.75 0.56
CA TYR A 398 -14.97 23.84 1.65
C TYR A 398 -14.80 25.16 2.41
N GLY A 399 -15.91 25.86 2.67
CA GLY A 399 -15.90 27.18 3.32
C GLY A 399 -15.52 28.36 2.40
N GLY A 400 -15.35 28.15 1.08
CA GLY A 400 -15.06 29.23 0.14
C GLY A 400 -13.67 29.85 0.29
N CYS A 401 -12.73 29.21 1.00
CA CYS A 401 -11.39 29.74 1.19
C CYS A 401 -10.64 29.85 -0.17
N PRO A 402 -9.99 30.98 -0.46
CA PRO A 402 -9.21 31.14 -1.68
C PRO A 402 -8.00 30.18 -1.72
N LEU A 403 -7.50 29.93 -2.92
CA LEU A 403 -6.25 29.22 -3.08
C LEU A 403 -5.09 30.09 -2.54
N PRO A 404 -4.04 29.47 -1.95
CA PRO A 404 -2.84 30.19 -1.54
C PRO A 404 -2.19 30.90 -2.73
N SER A 405 -1.61 32.07 -2.50
CA SER A 405 -0.74 32.71 -3.50
C SER A 405 0.54 31.90 -3.67
N VAL A 406 1.03 31.80 -4.90
CA VAL A 406 2.25 31.02 -5.19
C VAL A 406 3.25 31.92 -5.89
N ASP A 407 4.46 31.96 -5.35
CA ASP A 407 5.58 32.68 -5.94
C ASP A 407 6.76 31.74 -6.20
N PHE A 408 7.47 31.99 -7.29
CA PHE A 408 8.67 31.25 -7.65
C PHE A 408 9.92 32.06 -7.30
N ILE A 409 10.94 31.34 -6.84
CA ILE A 409 12.26 31.91 -6.54
C ILE A 409 13.28 31.24 -7.45
N ASP A 410 13.94 32.03 -8.31
CA ASP A 410 15.02 31.52 -9.17
C ASP A 410 16.31 31.32 -8.36
N MET A 411 16.64 30.08 -8.08
CA MET A 411 17.83 29.71 -7.32
C MET A 411 19.14 29.99 -8.08
N ARG A 412 19.12 30.12 -9.41
CA ARG A 412 20.29 30.53 -10.19
C ARG A 412 20.59 32.02 -9.93
N ALA A 413 19.55 32.84 -9.86
CA ALA A 413 19.69 34.24 -9.52
C ALA A 413 20.21 34.43 -8.09
N GLU A 414 19.71 33.64 -7.13
CA GLU A 414 20.22 33.62 -5.75
C GLU A 414 21.71 33.25 -5.69
N LEU A 415 22.14 32.22 -6.41
CA LEU A 415 23.56 31.80 -6.48
C LEU A 415 24.43 32.91 -7.11
N THR A 416 23.97 33.50 -8.21
CA THR A 416 24.68 34.60 -8.89
C THR A 416 24.83 35.83 -7.97
N ALA A 417 23.82 36.10 -7.16
CA ALA A 417 23.85 37.18 -6.17
C ALA A 417 24.63 36.82 -4.90
N GLY A 418 25.37 35.68 -4.88
CA GLY A 418 26.27 35.29 -3.80
C GLY A 418 25.60 34.57 -2.63
N ASN A 419 24.40 33.97 -2.82
CA ASN A 419 23.76 33.10 -1.85
C ASN A 419 23.97 31.63 -2.24
N PRO A 420 24.95 30.89 -1.67
CA PRO A 420 25.19 29.48 -1.96
C PRO A 420 24.33 28.55 -1.10
N ARG A 421 23.41 29.09 -0.30
CA ARG A 421 22.54 28.33 0.63
C ARG A 421 21.39 27.69 -0.11
N GLU A 422 20.82 26.65 0.53
CA GLU A 422 19.60 26.01 0.06
C GLU A 422 18.36 26.88 0.26
N ILE A 423 18.42 27.75 1.25
CA ILE A 423 17.34 28.67 1.60
C ILE A 423 17.64 30.03 0.96
N SER A 424 16.72 30.47 0.10
CA SER A 424 16.79 31.80 -0.51
C SER A 424 16.62 32.88 0.54
N ARG A 425 17.16 34.07 0.26
CA ARG A 425 16.99 35.25 1.14
C ARG A 425 15.53 35.62 1.33
N ARG A 426 14.72 35.47 0.29
CA ARG A 426 13.29 35.74 0.37
C ARG A 426 12.57 34.74 1.28
N LEU A 427 12.81 33.43 1.12
CA LEU A 427 12.21 32.42 1.97
C LEU A 427 12.62 32.61 3.45
N ALA A 428 13.91 32.90 3.72
CA ALA A 428 14.38 33.16 5.08
C ALA A 428 13.66 34.36 5.73
N ARG A 429 13.45 35.45 4.98
CA ARG A 429 12.71 36.61 5.46
C ARG A 429 11.25 36.28 5.76
N GLU A 430 10.54 35.61 4.86
CA GLU A 430 9.13 35.27 5.07
C GLU A 430 8.94 34.23 6.19
N LEU A 431 9.93 33.35 6.43
CA LEU A 431 9.92 32.46 7.60
C LEU A 431 10.09 33.23 8.91
N GLN A 432 10.96 34.28 8.92
CA GLN A 432 11.11 35.15 10.07
C GLN A 432 9.82 35.95 10.34
N GLU A 433 9.20 36.51 9.30
CA GLU A 433 7.92 37.21 9.43
C GLU A 433 6.81 36.32 10.02
N ASN A 434 6.72 35.05 9.57
CA ASN A 434 5.78 34.08 10.14
C ASN A 434 6.07 33.79 11.63
N LEU A 435 7.35 33.63 11.97
CA LEU A 435 7.78 33.39 13.34
C LEU A 435 7.41 34.58 14.24
N ASP A 436 7.65 35.81 13.78
CA ASP A 436 7.32 37.05 14.51
C ASP A 436 5.81 37.20 14.70
N ASN A 437 5.00 36.72 13.77
CA ASN A 437 3.54 36.72 13.84
C ASN A 437 2.96 35.56 14.66
N GLY A 438 3.78 34.62 15.14
CA GLY A 438 3.33 33.41 15.83
C GLY A 438 2.57 32.42 14.92
N GLU A 439 2.86 32.48 13.62
CA GLU A 439 2.31 31.57 12.60
C GLU A 439 3.27 30.41 12.34
N GLN A 440 2.74 29.33 11.77
CA GLN A 440 3.52 28.12 11.47
C GLN A 440 3.86 28.03 9.98
N SER A 441 5.00 27.39 9.69
CA SER A 441 5.48 27.15 8.34
C SER A 441 5.73 25.67 8.08
N ILE A 442 5.47 25.22 6.84
CA ILE A 442 5.85 23.89 6.36
C ILE A 442 6.91 24.04 5.27
N LEU A 443 8.03 23.33 5.42
CA LEU A 443 9.06 23.22 4.40
C LEU A 443 9.10 21.80 3.86
N LEU A 444 8.75 21.65 2.60
CA LEU A 444 8.88 20.40 1.88
C LEU A 444 10.25 20.34 1.20
N LEU A 445 11.05 19.37 1.55
CA LEU A 445 12.24 18.99 0.81
C LEU A 445 11.98 17.74 -0.02
N ASN A 446 12.04 17.87 -1.34
CA ASN A 446 11.93 16.69 -2.20
C ASN A 446 13.26 15.92 -2.21
N ARG A 447 13.39 14.89 -1.34
CA ARG A 447 14.65 14.20 -1.05
C ARG A 447 14.92 12.97 -1.93
N ARG A 448 14.14 12.63 -2.92
CA ARG A 448 14.46 11.47 -3.75
C ARG A 448 15.71 11.75 -4.62
N GLY A 449 16.92 11.55 -4.03
CA GLY A 449 18.21 11.64 -4.73
C GLY A 449 19.33 12.40 -4.04
N TYR A 450 19.05 13.26 -3.07
CA TYR A 450 20.09 14.07 -2.40
C TYR A 450 20.50 13.48 -1.05
N ARG A 451 21.54 12.66 -1.09
CA ARG A 451 22.24 12.17 0.11
C ARG A 451 23.58 12.90 0.19
N THR A 452 24.08 13.18 1.38
CA THR A 452 25.46 13.67 1.54
C THR A 452 26.39 12.64 0.90
N ILE A 453 26.92 12.97 -0.26
CA ILE A 453 27.76 12.08 -1.06
C ILE A 453 29.17 12.62 -1.14
N GLY A 454 30.15 11.73 -1.29
CA GLY A 454 31.49 12.12 -1.62
C GLY A 454 31.65 12.34 -3.12
N MET A 455 31.93 13.56 -3.54
CA MET A 455 32.15 13.90 -4.95
C MET A 455 33.49 14.60 -5.13
N CYS A 456 34.22 14.23 -6.18
CA CYS A 456 35.45 14.88 -6.55
C CYS A 456 35.20 16.28 -7.09
N THR A 457 35.95 17.30 -6.59
CA THR A 457 35.86 18.67 -7.07
C THR A 457 36.45 18.86 -8.46
N ASP A 458 37.39 18.01 -8.88
CA ASP A 458 38.14 18.16 -10.12
C ASP A 458 37.49 17.42 -11.30
N CYS A 459 37.07 16.14 -11.11
CA CYS A 459 36.54 15.33 -12.19
C CYS A 459 35.05 14.99 -12.03
N GLY A 460 34.37 15.41 -10.94
CA GLY A 460 32.96 15.11 -10.70
C GLY A 460 32.67 13.66 -10.31
N HIS A 461 33.68 12.79 -10.12
CA HIS A 461 33.46 11.41 -9.73
C HIS A 461 32.76 11.33 -8.38
N VAL A 462 31.67 10.53 -8.32
CA VAL A 462 30.90 10.28 -7.10
C VAL A 462 31.30 8.93 -6.53
N LEU A 463 31.62 8.90 -5.22
CA LEU A 463 31.95 7.65 -4.53
C LEU A 463 30.73 6.72 -4.49
N LYS A 464 30.87 5.53 -5.09
CA LYS A 464 29.79 4.55 -5.21
C LYS A 464 30.05 3.31 -4.37
N CYS A 465 29.00 2.65 -3.94
CA CYS A 465 29.08 1.35 -3.29
C CYS A 465 29.60 0.28 -4.28
N PRO A 466 30.63 -0.49 -3.92
CA PRO A 466 31.14 -1.55 -4.80
C PRO A 466 30.13 -2.69 -5.03
N ASN A 467 29.17 -2.86 -4.12
CA ASN A 467 28.15 -3.93 -4.21
C ASN A 467 26.84 -3.48 -4.88
N CYS A 468 26.57 -2.15 -4.90
CA CYS A 468 25.25 -1.64 -5.31
C CYS A 468 25.31 -0.57 -6.40
N SER A 469 26.49 -0.09 -6.78
CA SER A 469 26.69 1.00 -7.76
C SER A 469 25.91 2.30 -7.46
N VAL A 470 25.29 2.40 -6.30
CA VAL A 470 24.63 3.62 -5.84
C VAL A 470 25.62 4.51 -5.10
N PRO A 471 25.44 5.84 -5.09
CA PRO A 471 26.25 6.72 -4.27
C PRO A 471 26.26 6.28 -2.80
N LEU A 472 27.44 6.26 -2.21
CA LEU A 472 27.60 6.08 -0.77
C LEU A 472 27.18 7.36 -0.05
N VAL A 473 26.51 7.19 1.08
CA VAL A 473 25.97 8.29 1.89
C VAL A 473 26.88 8.54 3.07
N TYR A 474 27.28 9.78 3.28
CA TYR A 474 28.04 10.19 4.44
C TYR A 474 27.16 10.34 5.69
N HIS A 475 27.53 9.67 6.76
CA HIS A 475 26.93 9.76 8.08
C HIS A 475 27.82 10.52 9.04
N LYS A 476 27.46 11.77 9.35
CA LYS A 476 28.24 12.66 10.22
C LYS A 476 28.51 12.08 11.61
N PRO A 477 27.53 11.42 12.30
CA PRO A 477 27.77 10.86 13.64
C PRO A 477 28.82 9.73 13.66
N GLN A 478 28.90 8.94 12.58
CA GLN A 478 29.83 7.82 12.46
C GLN A 478 31.09 8.19 11.67
N GLN A 479 31.15 9.37 11.09
CA GLN A 479 32.22 9.82 10.16
C GLN A 479 32.55 8.74 9.11
N ALA A 480 31.52 8.13 8.54
CA ALA A 480 31.63 7.00 7.61
C ALA A 480 30.73 7.18 6.40
N LEU A 481 31.11 6.59 5.27
CA LEU A 481 30.22 6.44 4.12
C LEU A 481 29.48 5.10 4.23
N MET A 482 28.17 5.11 4.08
CA MET A 482 27.35 3.90 4.17
C MET A 482 26.47 3.72 2.95
N CYS A 483 26.28 2.49 2.54
CA CYS A 483 25.29 2.11 1.53
C CYS A 483 23.97 1.72 2.21
N HIS A 484 22.90 2.47 2.01
CA HIS A 484 21.59 2.17 2.60
C HIS A 484 20.88 0.94 2.01
N HIS A 485 21.42 0.34 0.94
CA HIS A 485 20.86 -0.87 0.34
C HIS A 485 21.48 -2.16 0.90
N CYS A 486 22.80 -2.19 1.12
CA CYS A 486 23.49 -3.40 1.59
C CYS A 486 24.24 -3.24 2.89
N GLY A 487 24.24 -2.05 3.51
CA GLY A 487 24.95 -1.78 4.75
C GLY A 487 26.48 -1.66 4.60
N HIS A 488 27.02 -1.73 3.36
CA HIS A 488 28.48 -1.57 3.14
C HIS A 488 28.94 -0.22 3.68
N THR A 489 30.00 -0.24 4.50
CA THR A 489 30.52 0.95 5.17
C THR A 489 31.99 1.16 4.79
N VAL A 490 32.36 2.40 4.47
CA VAL A 490 33.73 2.80 4.19
C VAL A 490 34.23 3.72 5.31
N HIS A 491 35.29 3.28 5.95
CA HIS A 491 35.99 4.02 7.00
C HIS A 491 37.50 3.70 6.93
N PRO A 492 38.41 4.66 7.04
CA PRO A 492 38.20 6.11 7.15
C PRO A 492 37.63 6.72 5.85
N LEU A 493 37.17 7.99 5.96
CA LEU A 493 36.63 8.71 4.81
C LEU A 493 37.73 8.93 3.75
N PRO A 494 37.48 8.58 2.48
CA PRO A 494 38.41 8.90 1.39
C PRO A 494 38.57 10.43 1.23
N THR A 495 39.76 10.93 1.29
CA THR A 495 40.06 12.36 1.08
C THR A 495 40.47 12.69 -0.35
N LEU A 496 40.89 11.68 -1.11
CA LEU A 496 41.32 11.78 -2.49
C LEU A 496 40.43 10.91 -3.41
N CYS A 497 40.23 11.39 -4.61
CA CYS A 497 39.46 10.72 -5.65
C CYS A 497 40.20 9.47 -6.15
N PRO A 498 39.54 8.30 -6.20
CA PRO A 498 40.15 7.09 -6.75
C PRO A 498 40.42 7.15 -8.25
N GLU A 499 39.76 8.05 -9.00
CA GLU A 499 39.92 8.18 -10.44
C GLU A 499 41.03 9.18 -10.86
N CYS A 500 41.10 10.35 -10.21
CA CYS A 500 41.99 11.41 -10.66
C CYS A 500 42.95 11.94 -9.58
N GLY A 501 42.82 11.46 -8.33
CA GLY A 501 43.66 11.97 -7.21
C GLY A 501 43.21 13.34 -6.66
N GLY A 502 42.18 13.96 -7.22
CA GLY A 502 41.64 15.25 -6.76
C GLY A 502 40.96 15.15 -5.40
N LYS A 503 40.65 16.28 -4.78
CA LYS A 503 40.01 16.32 -3.45
C LYS A 503 38.55 15.84 -3.51
N ILE A 504 38.14 15.01 -2.53
CA ILE A 504 36.74 14.65 -2.34
C ILE A 504 36.08 15.66 -1.41
N HIS A 505 35.03 16.28 -1.91
CA HIS A 505 34.14 17.14 -1.13
C HIS A 505 32.88 16.33 -0.72
N TYR A 506 32.55 16.38 0.57
CA TYR A 506 31.37 15.74 1.13
C TYR A 506 30.27 16.78 1.23
N SER A 507 29.47 16.88 0.17
CA SER A 507 28.33 17.77 0.10
C SER A 507 27.05 16.96 -0.16
N GLY A 508 25.99 17.42 0.37
CA GLY A 508 24.69 16.82 0.11
C GLY A 508 23.59 17.58 0.82
N PHE A 509 22.49 17.69 0.13
CA PHE A 509 21.31 18.33 0.61
C PHE A 509 20.42 17.26 1.26
N GLY A 510 20.46 17.16 2.58
CA GLY A 510 19.52 16.37 3.36
C GLY A 510 18.68 17.30 4.22
N THR A 511 17.56 16.80 4.74
CA THR A 511 16.75 17.49 5.74
C THR A 511 17.59 17.99 6.90
N GLN A 512 18.65 17.28 7.28
CA GLN A 512 19.56 17.67 8.33
C GLN A 512 20.35 18.95 7.99
N ARG A 513 20.85 19.11 6.75
CA ARG A 513 21.55 20.34 6.35
C ARG A 513 20.62 21.54 6.29
N VAL A 514 19.41 21.35 5.75
CA VAL A 514 18.40 22.41 5.74
C VAL A 514 18.00 22.79 7.17
N GLU A 515 17.91 21.81 8.08
CA GLU A 515 17.69 22.07 9.51
C GLU A 515 18.84 22.88 10.14
N GLU A 516 20.11 22.52 9.84
CA GLU A 516 21.30 23.25 10.30
C GLU A 516 21.29 24.70 9.76
N GLU A 517 21.00 24.90 8.46
CA GLU A 517 20.89 26.24 7.86
C GLU A 517 19.73 27.06 8.46
N LEU A 518 18.59 26.44 8.73
CA LEU A 518 17.47 27.10 9.39
C LEU A 518 17.83 27.53 10.82
N ALA A 519 18.52 26.68 11.56
CA ALA A 519 18.95 27.00 12.93
C ALA A 519 19.94 28.17 12.96
N GLU A 520 20.80 28.31 11.91
CA GLU A 520 21.69 29.48 11.76
C GLU A 520 20.92 30.76 11.38
N LEU A 521 19.95 30.65 10.46
CA LEU A 521 19.20 31.80 9.93
C LEU A 521 18.13 32.27 10.91
N LEU A 522 17.51 31.36 11.67
CA LEU A 522 16.38 31.57 12.56
C LEU A 522 16.65 30.93 13.94
N PRO A 523 17.59 31.47 14.75
CA PRO A 523 18.01 30.83 15.99
C PRO A 523 16.89 30.68 17.06
N SER A 524 15.82 31.48 16.96
CA SER A 524 14.66 31.43 17.86
C SER A 524 13.58 30.44 17.42
N ALA A 525 13.64 29.90 16.20
CA ALA A 525 12.62 29.00 15.67
C ALA A 525 12.76 27.58 16.24
N ARG A 526 11.66 27.01 16.66
CA ARG A 526 11.56 25.59 17.04
C ARG A 526 11.26 24.76 15.80
N ILE A 527 12.24 24.00 15.33
CA ILE A 527 12.16 23.22 14.09
C ILE A 527 11.84 21.76 14.41
N LEU A 528 10.83 21.21 13.77
CA LEU A 528 10.48 19.80 13.81
C LEU A 528 10.89 19.14 12.49
N ARG A 529 11.87 18.24 12.52
CA ARG A 529 12.27 17.48 11.33
C ARG A 529 11.57 16.15 11.27
N MET A 530 10.89 15.88 10.14
CA MET A 530 10.20 14.62 9.85
C MET A 530 10.74 13.96 8.58
N ASP A 531 11.50 12.90 8.76
CA ASP A 531 12.00 12.04 7.69
C ASP A 531 11.95 10.55 8.08
N GLN A 532 12.32 9.65 7.17
CA GLN A 532 12.33 8.21 7.45
C GLN A 532 13.23 7.82 8.63
N ASP A 533 14.31 8.56 8.85
CA ASP A 533 15.29 8.27 9.90
C ASP A 533 14.74 8.69 11.29
N SER A 534 13.96 9.79 11.33
CA SER A 534 13.34 10.30 12.57
C SER A 534 12.07 9.56 12.97
N THR A 535 11.37 8.90 12.02
CA THR A 535 10.06 8.27 12.22
C THR A 535 10.12 6.75 12.42
N GLY A 536 11.28 6.16 12.59
CA GLY A 536 11.48 4.70 12.67
C GLY A 536 10.83 3.98 13.88
N LYS A 537 10.34 4.71 14.89
CA LYS A 537 9.63 4.13 16.04
C LYS A 537 8.11 4.09 15.79
N LYS A 538 7.45 3.04 16.27
CA LYS A 538 5.97 2.92 16.23
C LYS A 538 5.35 4.18 16.86
N ASN A 539 4.42 4.82 16.16
CA ASN A 539 3.70 6.04 16.55
C ASN A 539 4.54 7.34 16.65
N ALA A 540 5.83 7.34 16.31
CA ALA A 540 6.65 8.56 16.35
C ALA A 540 6.10 9.65 15.42
N HIS A 541 5.66 9.25 14.22
CA HIS A 541 5.05 10.15 13.24
C HIS A 541 3.82 10.88 13.81
N GLU A 542 2.90 10.15 14.43
CA GLU A 542 1.68 10.70 15.01
C GLU A 542 1.97 11.66 16.18
N THR A 543 2.90 11.28 17.05
CA THR A 543 3.30 12.10 18.19
C THR A 543 3.89 13.43 17.71
N MET A 544 4.78 13.39 16.73
CA MET A 544 5.42 14.59 16.15
C MET A 544 4.40 15.53 15.52
N LEU A 545 3.42 15.00 14.79
CA LEU A 545 2.37 15.81 14.18
C LEU A 545 1.41 16.39 15.21
N ALA A 546 1.09 15.65 16.25
CA ALA A 546 0.29 16.17 17.37
C ALA A 546 1.03 17.30 18.12
N GLN A 547 2.34 17.20 18.26
CA GLN A 547 3.16 18.26 18.85
C GLN A 547 3.17 19.52 17.98
N PHE A 548 3.32 19.35 16.65
CA PHE A 548 3.24 20.49 15.73
C PHE A 548 1.84 21.15 15.76
N ALA A 549 0.78 20.36 15.75
CA ALA A 549 -0.59 20.85 15.87
C ALA A 549 -0.85 21.64 17.17
N ARG A 550 -0.15 21.30 18.29
CA ARG A 550 -0.24 22.02 19.57
C ARG A 550 0.70 23.24 19.67
N HIS A 551 1.31 23.65 18.58
CA HIS A 551 2.27 24.77 18.53
C HIS A 551 3.53 24.59 19.39
N GLU A 552 3.97 23.34 19.60
CA GLU A 552 5.25 23.07 20.25
C GLU A 552 6.42 23.39 19.33
N TYR A 553 6.16 23.53 18.01
CA TYR A 553 7.12 23.84 16.95
C TYR A 553 6.56 24.87 15.97
N ASP A 554 7.45 25.69 15.39
CA ASP A 554 7.12 26.79 14.49
C ASP A 554 7.30 26.41 13.02
N ILE A 555 8.31 25.56 12.73
CA ILE A 555 8.63 25.11 11.38
C ILE A 555 8.59 23.58 11.34
N LEU A 556 7.80 23.01 10.44
CA LEU A 556 7.81 21.59 10.11
C LEU A 556 8.63 21.39 8.82
N LEU A 557 9.81 20.80 8.96
CA LEU A 557 10.68 20.42 7.83
C LEU A 557 10.55 18.93 7.55
N GLY A 558 10.21 18.56 6.33
CA GLY A 558 10.13 17.14 6.02
C GLY A 558 10.11 16.83 4.53
N THR A 559 10.03 15.52 4.24
CA THR A 559 9.90 15.02 2.87
C THR A 559 8.42 14.91 2.47
N GLN A 560 8.08 14.16 1.44
CA GLN A 560 6.70 13.97 0.96
C GLN A 560 5.69 13.57 2.07
N MET A 561 6.17 13.11 3.22
CA MET A 561 5.32 12.77 4.37
C MET A 561 4.57 13.99 4.94
N VAL A 562 5.16 15.20 4.89
CA VAL A 562 4.55 16.44 5.38
C VAL A 562 3.54 17.05 4.40
N ALA A 563 3.56 16.61 3.14
CA ALA A 563 2.63 17.07 2.11
C ALA A 563 1.22 16.47 2.25
N LYS A 564 1.01 15.43 3.09
CA LYS A 564 -0.16 14.57 3.03
C LYS A 564 -0.93 14.49 4.34
N GLY A 565 -2.25 14.44 4.23
CA GLY A 565 -3.16 13.97 5.28
C GLY A 565 -3.37 14.87 6.50
N LEU A 566 -2.77 16.06 6.57
CA LEU A 566 -2.76 16.88 7.77
C LEU A 566 -3.38 18.26 7.53
N ASP A 567 -4.07 18.73 8.54
CA ASP A 567 -4.72 20.03 8.56
C ASP A 567 -4.22 20.82 9.76
N PHE A 568 -3.58 21.96 9.50
CA PHE A 568 -3.04 22.83 10.54
C PHE A 568 -3.57 24.25 10.34
N GLU A 569 -4.32 24.75 11.31
CA GLU A 569 -5.03 26.03 11.20
C GLU A 569 -4.11 27.24 11.09
N LYS A 570 -2.90 27.16 11.67
CA LYS A 570 -1.94 28.28 11.71
C LYS A 570 -0.81 28.18 10.68
N VAL A 571 -0.86 27.21 9.78
CA VAL A 571 0.10 27.14 8.67
C VAL A 571 -0.30 28.11 7.58
N THR A 572 0.45 29.19 7.47
CA THR A 572 0.22 30.26 6.46
C THR A 572 1.30 30.30 5.39
N LEU A 573 2.49 29.74 5.64
CA LEU A 573 3.59 29.67 4.69
C LEU A 573 4.00 28.23 4.39
N VAL A 574 4.13 27.93 3.09
CA VAL A 574 4.65 26.66 2.61
C VAL A 574 5.86 26.91 1.69
N GLY A 575 7.00 26.32 2.01
CA GLY A 575 8.20 26.35 1.17
C GLY A 575 8.43 25.02 0.48
N VAL A 576 8.69 25.03 -0.82
CA VAL A 576 9.06 23.84 -1.60
C VAL A 576 10.52 23.95 -2.05
N LEU A 577 11.35 23.00 -1.62
CA LEU A 577 12.77 22.94 -1.87
C LEU A 577 13.15 21.72 -2.72
N GLY A 578 14.09 21.89 -3.65
CA GLY A 578 14.67 20.77 -4.42
C GLY A 578 13.72 20.07 -5.38
N ILE A 579 12.70 20.77 -5.88
CA ILE A 579 11.68 20.22 -6.82
C ILE A 579 12.30 19.81 -8.16
N ASP A 580 13.40 20.45 -8.57
CA ASP A 580 14.09 20.20 -9.84
C ASP A 580 14.52 18.74 -10.00
N SER A 581 14.92 18.10 -8.90
CA SER A 581 15.32 16.69 -8.91
C SER A 581 14.18 15.73 -9.32
N LEU A 582 12.94 16.09 -9.03
CA LEU A 582 11.76 15.35 -9.47
C LEU A 582 11.37 15.74 -10.90
N LEU A 583 11.45 17.03 -11.22
CA LEU A 583 11.12 17.58 -12.54
C LEU A 583 12.00 16.97 -13.65
N PHE A 584 13.30 16.82 -13.39
CA PHE A 584 14.26 16.18 -14.29
C PHE A 584 14.48 14.69 -13.98
N GLY A 585 13.60 14.11 -13.18
CA GLY A 585 13.61 12.69 -12.86
C GLY A 585 13.40 11.82 -14.09
N GLN A 586 13.80 10.54 -13.99
CA GLN A 586 13.59 9.56 -15.05
C GLN A 586 12.19 8.97 -14.96
N GLY A 587 11.61 8.66 -16.11
CA GLY A 587 10.30 8.05 -16.23
C GLY A 587 9.26 8.98 -16.85
N PHE A 588 8.26 8.37 -17.48
CA PHE A 588 7.19 9.13 -18.16
C PHE A 588 6.22 9.81 -17.18
N ARG A 589 6.26 9.46 -15.89
CA ARG A 589 5.40 10.04 -14.82
C ARG A 589 6.07 11.19 -14.04
N ALA A 590 7.27 11.63 -14.44
CA ALA A 590 7.99 12.67 -13.69
C ALA A 590 7.16 13.95 -13.55
N TYR A 591 6.56 14.42 -14.63
CA TYR A 591 5.72 15.63 -14.63
C TYR A 591 4.42 15.45 -13.84
N GLU A 592 3.79 14.28 -13.94
CA GLU A 592 2.62 13.93 -13.15
C GLU A 592 2.93 13.96 -11.64
N SER A 593 4.08 13.43 -11.25
CA SER A 593 4.53 13.43 -9.86
C SER A 593 4.84 14.85 -9.35
N VAL A 594 5.45 15.70 -10.18
CA VAL A 594 5.70 17.13 -9.84
C VAL A 594 4.40 17.87 -9.68
N PHE A 595 3.49 17.77 -10.66
CA PHE A 595 2.19 18.42 -10.61
C PHE A 595 1.42 18.04 -9.35
N SER A 596 1.31 16.73 -9.07
CA SER A 596 0.62 16.22 -7.88
C SER A 596 1.24 16.72 -6.59
N LEU A 597 2.57 16.62 -6.45
CA LEU A 597 3.27 17.02 -5.23
C LEU A 597 3.11 18.53 -4.96
N VAL A 598 3.34 19.37 -5.96
CA VAL A 598 3.24 20.83 -5.83
C VAL A 598 1.82 21.23 -5.47
N THR A 599 0.80 20.71 -6.18
CA THR A 599 -0.60 20.96 -5.90
C THR A 599 -1.02 20.55 -4.49
N GLN A 600 -0.59 19.37 -4.03
CA GLN A 600 -0.91 18.88 -2.69
C GLN A 600 -0.29 19.74 -1.59
N VAL A 601 0.96 20.17 -1.77
CA VAL A 601 1.69 20.96 -0.77
C VAL A 601 1.15 22.38 -0.69
N ILE A 602 0.93 23.04 -1.82
CA ILE A 602 0.27 24.36 -1.89
C ILE A 602 -1.07 24.31 -1.15
N GLY A 603 -1.84 23.27 -1.39
CA GLY A 603 -3.14 23.07 -0.75
C GLY A 603 -3.13 22.98 0.77
N ARG A 604 -1.95 22.92 1.44
CA ARG A 604 -1.82 22.91 2.91
C ARG A 604 -1.84 24.29 3.53
N GLY A 605 -1.45 25.33 2.80
CA GLY A 605 -1.51 26.70 3.29
C GLY A 605 -2.92 27.28 3.29
N GLY A 606 -3.25 28.10 4.30
CA GLY A 606 -4.46 28.94 4.31
C GLY A 606 -5.78 28.18 4.29
N ARG A 607 -6.07 27.41 5.33
CA ARG A 607 -7.35 26.68 5.47
C ARG A 607 -8.33 27.30 6.48
N ALA A 608 -7.85 28.25 7.28
CA ALA A 608 -8.65 29.04 8.20
C ALA A 608 -8.87 30.47 7.63
N ALA A 609 -9.16 31.41 8.48
CA ALA A 609 -9.37 32.81 8.09
C ALA A 609 -8.11 33.51 7.53
N LEU A 610 -6.93 32.90 7.68
CA LEU A 610 -5.65 33.49 7.23
C LEU A 610 -5.31 33.04 5.79
N PRO A 611 -4.93 33.98 4.88
CA PRO A 611 -4.52 33.64 3.53
C PRO A 611 -3.20 32.86 3.54
N GLY A 612 -3.15 31.77 2.78
CA GLY A 612 -1.93 30.98 2.63
C GLY A 612 -1.01 31.53 1.55
N ARG A 613 0.30 31.32 1.73
CA ARG A 613 1.35 31.64 0.76
C ARG A 613 2.22 30.41 0.50
N ALA A 614 2.66 30.23 -0.74
CA ALA A 614 3.60 29.16 -1.10
C ALA A 614 4.78 29.76 -1.88
N LEU A 615 5.99 29.36 -1.49
CA LEU A 615 7.24 29.75 -2.14
C LEU A 615 7.90 28.49 -2.74
N ILE A 616 8.08 28.47 -4.04
CA ILE A 616 8.71 27.36 -4.75
C ILE A 616 10.11 27.77 -5.20
N GLN A 617 11.14 27.18 -4.64
CA GLN A 617 12.53 27.39 -5.03
C GLN A 617 12.91 26.39 -6.13
N THR A 618 13.30 26.93 -7.29
CA THR A 618 13.66 26.15 -8.48
C THR A 618 14.69 26.87 -9.35
N ALA A 619 15.46 26.12 -10.13
CA ALA A 619 16.32 26.68 -11.16
C ALA A 619 15.57 27.01 -12.47
N VAL A 620 14.31 26.61 -12.60
CA VAL A 620 13.51 26.77 -13.84
C VAL A 620 12.10 27.28 -13.52
N PRO A 621 11.96 28.51 -13.01
CA PRO A 621 10.68 29.06 -12.55
C PRO A 621 9.60 29.09 -13.66
N ASP A 622 10.01 29.28 -14.92
CA ASP A 622 9.09 29.38 -16.07
C ASP A 622 8.65 28.01 -16.64
N HIS A 623 9.02 26.89 -15.98
CA HIS A 623 8.67 25.57 -16.49
C HIS A 623 7.14 25.35 -16.50
N PRO A 624 6.51 24.97 -17.63
CA PRO A 624 5.06 24.92 -17.78
C PRO A 624 4.36 24.09 -16.70
N VAL A 625 4.90 22.91 -16.38
CA VAL A 625 4.32 22.03 -15.36
C VAL A 625 4.28 22.69 -13.97
N LEU A 626 5.31 23.46 -13.60
CA LEU A 626 5.35 24.19 -12.33
C LEU A 626 4.31 25.32 -12.32
N GLN A 627 4.17 26.04 -13.41
CA GLN A 627 3.19 27.12 -13.54
C GLN A 627 1.76 26.57 -13.46
N LEU A 628 1.46 25.48 -14.18
CA LEU A 628 0.16 24.82 -14.14
C LEU A 628 -0.15 24.23 -12.75
N ALA A 629 0.83 23.65 -12.08
CA ALA A 629 0.67 23.13 -10.71
C ALA A 629 0.41 24.26 -9.69
N ALA A 630 1.09 25.41 -9.84
CA ALA A 630 0.85 26.60 -9.03
C ALA A 630 -0.56 27.16 -9.22
N ALA A 631 -1.05 27.17 -10.44
CA ALA A 631 -2.42 27.56 -10.79
C ALA A 631 -3.46 26.50 -10.40
N GLN A 632 -3.04 25.28 -10.02
CA GLN A 632 -3.88 24.10 -9.81
C GLN A 632 -4.78 23.78 -11.03
N ASP A 633 -4.30 24.11 -12.24
CA ASP A 633 -5.02 23.85 -13.49
C ASP A 633 -4.72 22.45 -14.02
N TYR A 634 -5.43 21.46 -13.44
CA TYR A 634 -5.26 20.07 -13.84
C TYR A 634 -5.71 19.82 -15.29
N GLU A 635 -6.72 20.53 -15.80
CA GLU A 635 -7.21 20.31 -17.15
C GLU A 635 -6.21 20.76 -18.21
N ALA A 636 -5.56 21.91 -18.02
CA ALA A 636 -4.50 22.37 -18.91
C ALA A 636 -3.28 21.41 -18.84
N TYR A 637 -2.86 21.01 -17.63
CA TYR A 637 -1.82 19.99 -17.44
C TYR A 637 -2.15 18.70 -18.18
N TYR A 638 -3.37 18.16 -18.01
CA TYR A 638 -3.80 16.93 -18.67
C TYR A 638 -3.74 17.03 -20.20
N ARG A 639 -4.13 18.16 -20.80
CA ARG A 639 -4.09 18.35 -22.26
C ARG A 639 -2.67 18.27 -22.83
N GLU A 640 -1.70 18.81 -22.12
CA GLU A 640 -0.28 18.70 -22.49
C GLU A 640 0.24 17.29 -22.30
N GLU A 641 0.02 16.72 -21.13
CA GLU A 641 0.52 15.40 -20.73
C GLU A 641 -0.06 14.29 -21.61
N ILE A 642 -1.37 14.30 -21.89
CA ILE A 642 -1.99 13.26 -22.73
C ILE A 642 -1.48 13.28 -24.16
N THR A 643 -1.15 14.47 -24.68
CA THR A 643 -0.53 14.64 -25.99
C THR A 643 0.85 14.03 -26.03
N PHE A 644 1.70 14.32 -25.03
CA PHE A 644 3.03 13.72 -24.87
C PHE A 644 2.94 12.19 -24.80
N ARG A 645 2.02 11.64 -23.98
CA ARG A 645 1.84 10.20 -23.84
C ARG A 645 1.36 9.53 -25.12
N LYS A 646 0.53 10.18 -25.88
CA LYS A 646 0.07 9.67 -27.18
C LYS A 646 1.22 9.55 -28.18
N PHE A 647 2.04 10.60 -28.32
CA PHE A 647 3.21 10.58 -29.21
C PHE A 647 4.27 9.55 -28.77
N GLY A 648 4.52 9.50 -27.46
CA GLY A 648 5.49 8.58 -26.88
C GLY A 648 5.02 7.13 -26.81
N LEU A 649 3.75 6.83 -27.09
CA LEU A 649 3.12 5.52 -26.81
C LEU A 649 3.35 5.12 -25.34
N TYR A 650 2.89 5.95 -24.42
CA TYR A 650 2.84 5.67 -22.98
C TYR A 650 1.39 5.40 -22.52
N PRO A 651 1.19 4.80 -21.33
CA PRO A 651 -0.15 4.66 -20.77
C PRO A 651 -0.91 6.00 -20.76
N PRO A 652 -2.20 6.04 -21.18
CA PRO A 652 -3.13 4.92 -21.42
C PRO A 652 -3.10 4.34 -22.85
N PHE A 653 -2.23 4.79 -23.76
CA PHE A 653 -2.22 4.36 -25.15
C PHE A 653 -1.52 3.02 -25.40
N CYS A 654 -0.74 2.55 -24.43
CA CYS A 654 -0.21 1.19 -24.38
C CYS A 654 -0.16 0.72 -22.93
N ALA A 655 0.11 -0.56 -22.71
CA ALA A 655 0.59 -1.07 -21.45
C ALA A 655 2.13 -1.06 -21.46
N PHE A 656 2.70 -0.74 -20.31
CA PHE A 656 4.13 -0.70 -20.09
C PHE A 656 4.54 -1.91 -19.24
N CYS A 657 5.39 -2.79 -19.77
CA CYS A 657 5.83 -3.97 -19.06
C CYS A 657 7.36 -4.01 -19.03
N VAL A 658 7.92 -4.13 -17.82
CA VAL A 658 9.37 -4.25 -17.63
C VAL A 658 9.71 -5.70 -17.31
N ILE A 659 10.65 -6.27 -18.06
CA ILE A 659 11.23 -7.58 -17.78
C ILE A 659 12.63 -7.35 -17.22
N GLY A 660 12.80 -7.60 -15.91
CA GLY A 660 14.07 -7.46 -15.21
C GLY A 660 14.87 -8.75 -15.18
N PHE A 661 16.18 -8.62 -15.32
CA PHE A 661 17.15 -9.71 -15.24
C PHE A 661 18.16 -9.40 -14.15
N VAL A 662 18.33 -10.32 -13.20
CA VAL A 662 19.17 -10.11 -12.01
C VAL A 662 20.10 -11.31 -11.82
N GLY A 663 21.40 -11.06 -11.65
CA GLY A 663 22.39 -12.12 -11.44
C GLY A 663 23.75 -11.60 -10.96
N ALA A 664 24.63 -12.52 -10.54
CA ALA A 664 25.92 -12.17 -9.94
C ALA A 664 26.99 -11.73 -10.97
N GLN A 665 26.85 -12.12 -12.23
CA GLN A 665 27.81 -11.80 -13.30
C GLN A 665 27.15 -10.97 -14.38
N GLU A 666 27.70 -9.80 -14.67
CA GLU A 666 27.12 -8.84 -15.61
C GLU A 666 26.93 -9.41 -17.01
N GLY A 667 27.99 -10.03 -17.58
CA GLY A 667 27.92 -10.64 -18.92
C GLY A 667 26.86 -11.72 -19.03
N ALA A 668 26.69 -12.56 -17.98
CA ALA A 668 25.66 -13.58 -17.94
C ALA A 668 24.24 -12.98 -17.91
N VAL A 669 24.03 -11.88 -17.15
CA VAL A 669 22.75 -11.19 -17.08
C VAL A 669 22.40 -10.54 -18.41
N LEU A 670 23.39 -9.92 -19.09
CA LEU A 670 23.19 -9.31 -20.39
C LEU A 670 22.84 -10.36 -21.46
N ILE A 671 23.57 -11.48 -21.50
CA ILE A 671 23.29 -12.61 -22.41
C ILE A 671 21.88 -13.17 -22.16
N ALA A 672 21.51 -13.33 -20.89
CA ALA A 672 20.17 -13.78 -20.50
C ALA A 672 19.07 -12.84 -21.02
N ALA A 673 19.26 -11.52 -20.86
CA ALA A 673 18.33 -10.51 -21.34
C ALA A 673 18.23 -10.47 -22.87
N GLN A 674 19.36 -10.53 -23.58
CA GLN A 674 19.40 -10.60 -25.03
C GLN A 674 18.69 -11.86 -25.57
N ARG A 675 18.97 -13.02 -24.97
CA ARG A 675 18.36 -14.28 -25.39
C ARG A 675 16.85 -14.28 -25.17
N PHE A 676 16.40 -13.77 -24.02
CA PHE A 676 14.96 -13.61 -23.76
C PHE A 676 14.31 -12.68 -24.78
N GLY A 677 14.94 -11.55 -25.09
CA GLY A 677 14.46 -10.59 -26.09
C GLY A 677 14.32 -11.21 -27.47
N SER A 678 15.32 -12.03 -27.90
CA SER A 678 15.27 -12.76 -29.16
C SER A 678 14.13 -13.78 -29.20
N LEU A 679 13.99 -14.62 -28.16
CA LEU A 679 12.88 -15.58 -28.04
C LEU A 679 11.50 -14.89 -28.08
N LEU A 680 11.38 -13.76 -27.43
CA LEU A 680 10.14 -12.98 -27.44
C LEU A 680 9.84 -12.44 -28.85
N ALA A 681 10.84 -11.89 -29.53
CA ALA A 681 10.72 -11.37 -30.89
C ALA A 681 10.36 -12.47 -31.89
N GLU A 682 11.06 -13.62 -31.85
CA GLU A 682 10.79 -14.79 -32.69
C GLU A 682 9.33 -15.27 -32.55
N ARG A 683 8.82 -15.35 -31.31
CA ARG A 683 7.45 -15.79 -31.04
C ARG A 683 6.41 -14.74 -31.40
N ALA A 684 6.74 -13.47 -31.23
CA ALA A 684 5.88 -12.36 -31.62
C ALA A 684 5.72 -12.29 -33.14
N ALA A 685 6.78 -12.56 -33.90
CA ALA A 685 6.76 -12.64 -35.39
C ALA A 685 5.78 -13.69 -35.90
N GLN A 686 5.52 -14.76 -35.14
CA GLN A 686 4.55 -15.81 -35.50
C GLN A 686 3.09 -15.39 -35.22
N ARG A 687 2.87 -14.18 -34.65
CA ARG A 687 1.55 -13.65 -34.30
C ARG A 687 1.34 -12.28 -34.96
N PRO A 688 1.07 -12.26 -36.28
CA PRO A 688 0.86 -11.01 -36.98
C PRO A 688 -0.34 -10.25 -36.37
N GLY A 689 -0.17 -8.93 -36.17
CA GLY A 689 -1.18 -8.07 -35.58
C GLY A 689 -1.11 -7.89 -34.07
N LEU A 690 -0.20 -8.59 -33.36
CA LEU A 690 0.04 -8.33 -31.93
C LEU A 690 0.87 -7.04 -31.77
N PRO A 691 0.32 -5.96 -31.17
CA PRO A 691 1.08 -4.73 -30.98
C PRO A 691 2.12 -4.92 -29.86
N LEU A 692 3.38 -5.01 -30.26
CA LEU A 692 4.52 -5.18 -29.34
C LEU A 692 5.73 -4.41 -29.85
N ARG A 693 6.31 -3.59 -28.98
CA ARG A 693 7.60 -2.95 -29.18
C ARG A 693 8.54 -3.36 -28.04
N ILE A 694 9.67 -3.95 -28.38
CA ILE A 694 10.70 -4.39 -27.43
C ILE A 694 11.82 -3.36 -27.44
N LEU A 695 12.18 -2.82 -26.27
CA LEU A 695 13.27 -1.86 -26.08
C LEU A 695 14.30 -2.46 -25.11
N GLY A 696 15.56 -2.26 -25.39
CA GLY A 696 16.69 -2.81 -24.63
C GLY A 696 17.28 -4.08 -25.26
N PRO A 697 18.09 -4.87 -24.52
CA PRO A 697 18.35 -4.72 -23.07
C PRO A 697 19.23 -3.53 -22.72
N VAL A 698 18.87 -2.89 -21.59
CA VAL A 698 19.64 -1.78 -21.01
C VAL A 698 19.87 -1.99 -19.52
N PRO A 699 20.96 -1.44 -18.92
CA PRO A 699 21.11 -1.46 -17.47
C PRO A 699 19.93 -0.75 -16.78
N MET A 700 19.57 -1.19 -15.58
CA MET A 700 18.65 -0.45 -14.71
C MET A 700 19.35 0.77 -14.11
N ASN A 701 18.60 1.76 -13.62
CA ASN A 701 19.14 2.97 -12.99
C ASN A 701 20.14 2.63 -11.86
N ILE A 702 19.83 1.59 -11.07
CA ILE A 702 20.77 0.97 -10.15
C ILE A 702 21.27 -0.31 -10.83
N THR A 703 22.38 -0.19 -11.55
CA THR A 703 22.96 -1.27 -12.34
C THR A 703 23.38 -2.47 -11.50
N MET A 704 23.82 -2.23 -10.24
CA MET A 704 24.18 -3.29 -9.30
C MET A 704 23.56 -3.04 -7.92
N LEU A 705 22.95 -4.07 -7.34
CA LEU A 705 22.33 -4.03 -6.01
C LEU A 705 22.66 -5.31 -5.24
N ASN A 706 23.19 -5.21 -4.03
CA ASN A 706 23.62 -6.36 -3.20
C ASN A 706 24.53 -7.34 -3.95
N GLY A 707 25.49 -6.84 -4.71
CA GLY A 707 26.42 -7.65 -5.50
C GLY A 707 25.80 -8.34 -6.73
N LYS A 708 24.57 -7.94 -7.14
CA LYS A 708 23.89 -8.49 -8.31
C LYS A 708 23.68 -7.42 -9.38
N PHE A 709 24.08 -7.72 -10.59
CA PHE A 709 23.85 -6.88 -11.76
C PHE A 709 22.40 -6.96 -12.23
N ARG A 710 21.88 -5.85 -12.78
CA ARG A 710 20.48 -5.66 -13.11
C ARG A 710 20.33 -5.03 -14.49
N TYR A 711 19.67 -5.76 -15.39
CA TYR A 711 19.34 -5.33 -16.74
C TYR A 711 17.83 -5.43 -16.97
N LYS A 712 17.29 -4.67 -17.91
CA LYS A 712 15.86 -4.70 -18.25
C LYS A 712 15.61 -4.68 -19.75
N LEU A 713 14.49 -5.30 -20.13
CA LEU A 713 13.76 -5.05 -21.36
C LEU A 713 12.50 -4.27 -21.01
N THR A 714 12.18 -3.26 -21.82
CA THR A 714 10.94 -2.53 -21.72
C THR A 714 10.04 -2.88 -22.88
N LEU A 715 8.83 -3.35 -22.59
CA LEU A 715 7.84 -3.76 -23.58
C LEU A 715 6.70 -2.75 -23.59
N LYS A 716 6.42 -2.14 -24.77
CA LYS A 716 5.20 -1.39 -25.02
C LYS A 716 4.25 -2.32 -25.76
N CYS A 717 3.11 -2.64 -25.13
CA CYS A 717 2.22 -3.68 -25.58
C CYS A 717 0.76 -3.34 -25.30
N ARG A 718 -0.14 -4.19 -25.72
CA ARG A 718 -1.52 -4.24 -25.21
C ARG A 718 -1.60 -5.37 -24.19
N ASN A 719 -1.93 -5.05 -22.93
CA ASN A 719 -2.03 -6.06 -21.86
C ASN A 719 -3.33 -6.86 -21.97
N ASP A 720 -3.45 -7.64 -23.05
CA ASP A 720 -4.57 -8.54 -23.28
C ASP A 720 -4.15 -10.02 -23.10
N THR A 721 -5.09 -10.93 -23.27
CA THR A 721 -4.85 -12.38 -23.14
C THR A 721 -3.82 -12.88 -24.14
N ALA A 722 -3.81 -12.35 -25.37
CA ALA A 722 -2.89 -12.77 -26.41
C ALA A 722 -1.43 -12.42 -26.04
N PHE A 723 -1.19 -11.21 -25.55
CA PHE A 723 0.13 -10.81 -25.07
C PHE A 723 0.57 -11.60 -23.84
N ARG A 724 -0.32 -11.78 -22.84
CA ARG A 724 0.01 -12.55 -21.64
C ARG A 724 0.33 -14.01 -21.95
N THR A 725 -0.37 -14.61 -22.93
CA THR A 725 -0.08 -15.97 -23.41
C THR A 725 1.31 -16.02 -24.07
N LEU A 726 1.61 -15.06 -24.96
CA LEU A 726 2.94 -14.96 -25.59
C LEU A 726 4.05 -14.85 -24.55
N LEU A 727 3.87 -13.97 -23.55
CA LEU A 727 4.87 -13.76 -22.51
C LEU A 727 5.07 -15.02 -21.65
N ARG A 728 3.98 -15.72 -21.29
CA ARG A 728 4.03 -16.99 -20.54
C ARG A 728 4.77 -18.07 -21.30
N GLU A 729 4.44 -18.28 -22.56
CA GLU A 729 5.13 -19.25 -23.42
C GLU A 729 6.62 -18.91 -23.60
N THR A 730 6.95 -17.61 -23.64
CA THR A 730 8.35 -17.16 -23.73
C THR A 730 9.09 -17.45 -22.44
N LEU A 731 8.47 -17.18 -21.27
CA LEU A 731 9.04 -17.53 -19.96
C LEU A 731 9.27 -19.04 -19.83
N ASP A 732 8.31 -19.85 -20.24
CA ASP A 732 8.41 -21.32 -20.21
C ASP A 732 9.50 -21.85 -21.15
N ALA A 733 9.66 -21.26 -22.33
CA ALA A 733 10.71 -21.62 -23.26
C ALA A 733 12.10 -21.20 -22.73
N TYR A 734 12.23 -19.98 -22.25
CA TYR A 734 13.46 -19.49 -21.64
C TYR A 734 13.89 -20.33 -20.44
N ALA A 735 12.94 -20.78 -19.63
CA ALA A 735 13.20 -21.65 -18.47
C ALA A 735 13.85 -23.01 -18.87
N LYS A 736 13.54 -23.52 -20.08
CA LYS A 736 14.06 -24.77 -20.60
C LYS A 736 15.44 -24.62 -21.23
N GLU A 737 15.87 -23.38 -21.50
CA GLU A 737 17.18 -23.15 -22.09
C GLU A 737 18.33 -23.48 -21.13
N LYS A 738 19.38 -24.07 -21.63
CA LYS A 738 20.61 -24.40 -20.90
C LYS A 738 21.59 -23.22 -21.01
N LEU A 739 21.34 -22.16 -20.25
CA LEU A 739 22.31 -21.08 -20.15
C LEU A 739 23.40 -21.40 -19.13
N PRO A 740 24.64 -20.95 -19.35
CA PRO A 740 25.77 -21.21 -18.46
C PRO A 740 25.52 -20.72 -17.03
N GLN A 741 24.85 -19.59 -16.91
CA GLN A 741 24.35 -19.06 -15.64
C GLN A 741 22.94 -18.48 -15.85
N LYS A 742 22.02 -18.84 -14.94
CA LYS A 742 20.64 -18.35 -15.00
C LYS A 742 20.53 -17.03 -14.24
N ALA A 743 20.08 -15.99 -14.94
CA ALA A 743 19.58 -14.78 -14.29
C ALA A 743 18.15 -15.01 -13.77
N SER A 744 17.82 -14.42 -12.63
CA SER A 744 16.44 -14.34 -12.18
C SER A 744 15.68 -13.39 -13.06
N VAL A 745 14.47 -13.79 -13.51
CA VAL A 745 13.58 -12.98 -14.35
C VAL A 745 12.46 -12.43 -13.48
N ILE A 746 12.17 -11.14 -13.63
CA ILE A 746 11.10 -10.43 -12.93
C ILE A 746 10.22 -9.78 -13.98
N VAL A 747 8.90 -9.93 -13.85
CA VAL A 747 7.91 -9.27 -14.73
C VAL A 747 7.14 -8.23 -13.92
N ASP A 748 7.06 -7.01 -14.44
CA ASP A 748 6.33 -5.92 -13.79
C ASP A 748 5.58 -5.07 -14.82
N PHE A 749 4.26 -4.93 -14.62
CA PHE A 749 3.39 -4.07 -15.43
C PHE A 749 3.14 -2.70 -14.79
N ASN A 750 3.59 -2.48 -13.58
CA ASN A 750 3.31 -1.28 -12.80
C ASN A 750 4.50 -0.33 -12.72
N SER A 751 5.67 -0.77 -13.22
CA SER A 751 6.91 0.01 -13.16
C SER A 751 6.87 1.20 -14.12
N ASP A 752 7.35 2.36 -13.66
CA ASP A 752 7.54 3.56 -14.48
C ASP A 752 8.75 3.48 -15.43
N GLY A 753 9.35 2.30 -15.52
CA GLY A 753 10.50 2.02 -16.38
C GLY A 753 11.72 1.46 -15.67
N ASP A 754 11.67 1.28 -14.34
CA ASP A 754 12.69 0.59 -13.54
C ASP A 754 12.06 -0.30 -12.46
N LEU A 755 12.82 -1.32 -11.96
CA LEU A 755 12.36 -2.32 -11.00
C LEU A 755 13.07 -2.16 -9.66
#